data_82a8d78969070871e5782cb01d41e828
#
_entry.id   82a8d78969070871e5782cb01d41e828
#
_cell.length_a   1.000
_cell.length_b   1.000
_cell.length_c   1.000
_cell.angle_alpha   90.00
_cell.angle_beta   90.00
_cell.angle_gamma   90.00
#
_symmetry.space_group_name_H-M   'P 1'
#
loop_
_entity.id
_entity.type
_entity.pdbx_description
1 polymer ?
#
loop_
_entity_poly.entity_id
_entity_poly.type
_entity_poly.pdbx_seq_one_letter_code
_entity_poly.pdbx_strand_id
1 'polypeptide(L)'
;MGKLYCVALGESSRSLFYDELQSIGVDNGVLVLPSRNLMQKAQREANVRTIDLDYLADAIIRDNYQGGLKRLNQRSQDLIIQNILNDEGKNLKYYNTILGKKGLLTGFKRLFSQLFRAGIDSDTLKDALSKLNRTDVMQTKDSDTVKIYERYCKVLEKNNWIDLEGKFQKAISMLKNGGTLRWQNVFVSDFHTFNKLQIEFLREIDKHCNLSIGIVYEAGINSSVFEAVDKTYNELTDFCVLQDTEEVSTTKRADALEHLLRRLRNKGQVEPVNADGKICTCKLTDRDAEVRWVLSKVKELLKNGVSSKDILVTFRSFENYQSLREVADEYGIPVSLPQTTLLAIQPLTKFLQLVLESYNDTREGALAYCNLLSSEFGKDFFGFDGETVYKWREETYFTSRSFVNKKCQDNFGEDAGLKLVDELIAKIPAKGTIVEFVSIIKDFLNNIGLESRLGEAYKLGKIQYVQLKCSLQSKQCLMRCLDVILEDYVNCQLEKEIISLFDFRNVLDEALIDVTFEIKGGRRDGVLVTDAIKARGIKFKYIFLMGMREGEFPKNNRENWIYDDAEREELKQHNVQLPMVKDAYAEDYYFFWFITLQACEQLVLTWFEDSSAVRSVYVGELQKHYINLETEEIFDKEPASIQEALMKGRSNSEDFRKEWLGELAERAAMVDEIRLSETEYTGVLSDENLINKVKAKIGSNFSASMLEGYAHCPFSFLAQKVWGVNSYQEKEEVTSPTEEGTLIHEVLANFIGKHLHEKLVKYDRSDLWEELKKCFDEECAKLGSQGNSAKDIFQEAEHARLKNLLLKWLMQEYYYQTIWNDFVPYEVEWEFSNKNNNPLKLTLNDKSTINIQGRIDRMDGNGNNIFVTDYKRSWAPSGKDVEKGLDLQMPIYMLAVDEVYGKSAAGGGYFVLKDGNRKSSFELSGLGLTGFTVNKTNFANKDEFMNFSRKLISTYVEEIYKGNFMVHPKESCPAFCPLIDICRFCGKKAEGEQDE
;
A
#
# COMPACT_ATOMS: atom_id res chain seq x y z
N MET A 1 7.92 16.06 -52.78
CA MET A 1 6.96 15.03 -52.34
C MET A 1 7.74 13.97 -51.58
N GLY A 2 7.37 13.74 -50.31
CA GLY A 2 8.00 12.75 -49.50
C GLY A 2 7.90 11.34 -50.04
N LYS A 3 8.77 10.46 -49.60
CA LYS A 3 8.73 9.03 -49.95
C LYS A 3 8.14 8.22 -48.79
N LEU A 4 7.21 7.32 -49.05
CA LEU A 4 6.61 6.43 -48.05
C LEU A 4 7.02 4.97 -48.37
N TYR A 5 7.61 4.32 -47.38
CA TYR A 5 8.02 2.93 -47.44
C TYR A 5 7.19 2.11 -46.48
N CYS A 6 6.52 1.08 -46.99
CA CYS A 6 5.74 0.15 -46.15
C CYS A 6 6.49 -1.16 -46.02
N VAL A 7 6.73 -1.61 -44.79
CA VAL A 7 7.36 -2.90 -44.53
C VAL A 7 6.38 -3.84 -43.90
N ALA A 8 6.67 -5.13 -44.07
CA ALA A 8 5.83 -6.20 -43.56
C ALA A 8 5.76 -6.24 -42.02
N LEU A 9 4.64 -6.76 -41.50
CA LEU A 9 4.44 -6.98 -40.06
C LEU A 9 5.57 -7.88 -39.50
N GLY A 10 6.14 -7.46 -38.38
CA GLY A 10 7.27 -8.13 -37.75
C GLY A 10 8.64 -7.73 -38.33
N GLU A 11 8.69 -6.83 -39.35
CA GLU A 11 9.94 -6.24 -39.85
C GLU A 11 10.13 -4.82 -39.29
N SER A 12 11.27 -4.21 -39.58
CA SER A 12 11.61 -2.84 -39.21
C SER A 12 11.99 -2.03 -40.43
N SER A 13 11.45 -0.83 -40.54
CA SER A 13 11.71 0.03 -41.70
C SER A 13 13.06 0.79 -41.64
N ARG A 14 13.69 0.87 -40.45
CA ARG A 14 14.92 1.66 -40.29
C ARG A 14 16.11 1.12 -41.08
N SER A 15 16.20 -0.20 -41.24
CA SER A 15 17.30 -0.81 -42.01
C SER A 15 17.31 -0.41 -43.48
N LEU A 16 16.16 -0.04 -44.04
CA LEU A 16 16.03 0.46 -45.41
C LEU A 16 16.84 1.75 -45.64
N PHE A 17 17.07 2.52 -44.57
CA PHE A 17 17.68 3.84 -44.65
C PHE A 17 19.17 3.86 -44.29
N TYR A 18 19.75 2.74 -43.84
CA TYR A 18 21.12 2.73 -43.33
C TYR A 18 22.16 3.05 -44.39
N ASP A 19 22.08 2.42 -45.53
CA ASP A 19 23.05 2.61 -46.61
C ASP A 19 22.97 4.04 -47.19
N GLU A 20 21.76 4.57 -47.36
CA GLU A 20 21.54 5.94 -47.81
C GLU A 20 22.08 6.96 -46.79
N LEU A 21 21.78 6.77 -45.49
CA LEU A 21 22.25 7.63 -44.42
C LEU A 21 23.78 7.63 -44.30
N GLN A 22 24.42 6.45 -44.46
CA GLN A 22 25.88 6.35 -44.42
C GLN A 22 26.52 7.06 -45.64
N SER A 23 25.90 7.01 -46.81
CA SER A 23 26.39 7.68 -48.00
C SER A 23 26.26 9.20 -47.91
N ILE A 24 25.19 9.72 -47.31
CA ILE A 24 24.91 11.16 -47.14
C ILE A 24 25.77 11.78 -46.03
N GLY A 25 26.13 11.00 -45.02
CA GLY A 25 26.90 11.44 -43.88
C GLY A 25 26.06 12.10 -42.77
N VAL A 26 26.62 12.15 -41.56
CA VAL A 26 25.94 12.56 -40.31
C VAL A 26 25.53 14.04 -40.25
N ASP A 27 26.12 14.89 -41.07
CA ASP A 27 25.81 16.32 -41.09
C ASP A 27 24.59 16.67 -41.95
N ASN A 28 24.37 15.88 -43.00
CA ASN A 28 23.31 16.13 -43.99
C ASN A 28 22.08 15.23 -43.84
N GLY A 29 22.19 14.13 -43.09
CA GLY A 29 21.13 13.15 -42.88
C GLY A 29 20.87 12.88 -41.39
N VAL A 30 19.61 12.62 -41.06
CA VAL A 30 19.20 12.26 -39.69
C VAL A 30 18.09 11.22 -39.71
N LEU A 31 18.19 10.22 -38.82
CA LEU A 31 17.16 9.21 -38.62
C LEU A 31 16.34 9.53 -37.35
N VAL A 32 15.06 9.72 -37.54
CA VAL A 32 14.09 10.02 -36.48
C VAL A 32 13.43 8.72 -36.06
N LEU A 33 13.54 8.39 -34.75
CA LEU A 33 13.05 7.15 -34.17
C LEU A 33 12.21 7.43 -32.89
N PRO A 34 11.20 6.58 -32.59
CA PRO A 34 10.28 6.83 -31.48
C PRO A 34 10.79 6.45 -30.08
N SER A 35 11.95 5.80 -30.00
CA SER A 35 12.46 5.39 -28.67
C SER A 35 13.98 5.37 -28.59
N ARG A 36 14.50 5.61 -27.37
CA ARG A 36 15.94 5.61 -27.08
C ARG A 36 16.58 4.24 -27.38
N ASN A 37 15.86 3.13 -27.14
CA ASN A 37 16.36 1.79 -27.41
C ASN A 37 16.61 1.59 -28.92
N LEU A 38 15.70 2.04 -29.75
CA LEU A 38 15.84 1.99 -31.20
C LEU A 38 16.98 2.90 -31.70
N MET A 39 17.11 4.10 -31.12
CA MET A 39 18.21 5.00 -31.47
C MET A 39 19.56 4.38 -31.13
N GLN A 40 19.73 3.81 -29.96
CA GLN A 40 20.97 3.13 -29.58
C GLN A 40 21.25 1.91 -30.47
N LYS A 41 20.23 1.18 -30.86
CA LYS A 41 20.37 0.04 -31.79
C LYS A 41 20.83 0.51 -33.17
N ALA A 42 20.19 1.49 -33.77
CA ALA A 42 20.56 2.04 -35.05
C ALA A 42 22.00 2.61 -35.06
N GLN A 43 22.40 3.31 -33.98
CA GLN A 43 23.77 3.79 -33.82
C GLN A 43 24.79 2.65 -33.78
N ARG A 44 24.47 1.52 -33.14
CA ARG A 44 25.36 0.34 -33.11
C ARG A 44 25.42 -0.40 -34.44
N GLU A 45 24.29 -0.49 -35.16
CA GLU A 45 24.15 -1.22 -36.41
C GLU A 45 24.79 -0.49 -37.58
N ALA A 46 24.59 0.82 -37.65
CA ALA A 46 24.96 1.59 -38.84
C ALA A 46 25.77 2.85 -38.56
N ASN A 47 26.06 3.20 -37.32
CA ASN A 47 26.76 4.43 -36.93
C ASN A 47 26.15 5.71 -37.52
N VAL A 48 24.82 5.80 -37.50
CA VAL A 48 24.05 6.91 -38.07
C VAL A 48 23.61 7.86 -36.94
N ARG A 49 23.38 9.12 -37.31
CA ARG A 49 22.84 10.11 -36.37
C ARG A 49 21.35 9.85 -36.14
N THR A 50 20.96 9.70 -34.86
CA THR A 50 19.57 9.42 -34.49
C THR A 50 19.03 10.48 -33.52
N ILE A 51 17.77 10.86 -33.68
CA ILE A 51 17.02 11.77 -32.81
C ILE A 51 15.59 11.25 -32.66
N ASP A 52 14.84 11.83 -31.75
CA ASP A 52 13.37 11.66 -31.68
C ASP A 52 12.66 12.82 -32.39
N LEU A 53 11.36 12.67 -32.60
CA LEU A 53 10.54 13.67 -33.27
C LEU A 53 10.44 14.97 -32.48
N ASP A 54 10.44 14.86 -31.16
CA ASP A 54 10.43 15.99 -30.22
C ASP A 54 11.69 16.83 -30.34
N TYR A 55 12.86 16.19 -30.41
CA TYR A 55 14.12 16.86 -30.61
C TYR A 55 14.22 17.55 -32.00
N LEU A 56 13.61 16.95 -33.02
CA LEU A 56 13.55 17.56 -34.38
C LEU A 56 12.80 18.90 -34.30
N ALA A 57 11.62 18.94 -33.68
CA ALA A 57 10.87 20.17 -33.46
C ALA A 57 11.64 21.20 -32.65
N ASP A 58 12.30 20.74 -31.57
CA ASP A 58 13.13 21.56 -30.72
C ASP A 58 14.35 22.14 -31.45
N ALA A 59 14.97 21.39 -32.34
CA ALA A 59 16.09 21.87 -33.15
C ALA A 59 15.65 23.00 -34.09
N ILE A 60 14.50 22.84 -34.75
CA ILE A 60 13.94 23.89 -35.62
C ILE A 60 13.65 25.15 -34.86
N ILE A 61 13.02 25.04 -33.66
CA ILE A 61 12.75 26.22 -32.80
C ILE A 61 14.05 26.89 -32.40
N ARG A 62 15.03 26.14 -31.93
CA ARG A 62 16.32 26.70 -31.48
C ARG A 62 17.09 27.41 -32.58
N ASP A 63 17.07 26.83 -33.80
CA ASP A 63 17.86 27.35 -34.88
C ASP A 63 17.19 28.58 -35.56
N ASN A 64 15.88 28.79 -35.39
CA ASN A 64 15.12 29.86 -36.05
C ASN A 64 14.54 30.93 -35.11
N TYR A 65 14.63 30.75 -33.77
CA TYR A 65 14.02 31.68 -32.82
C TYR A 65 15.05 32.46 -32.02
N GLN A 66 15.01 33.78 -32.13
CA GLN A 66 15.93 34.69 -31.42
C GLN A 66 15.31 35.37 -30.18
N GLY A 67 14.10 35.01 -29.78
CA GLY A 67 13.40 35.61 -28.62
C GLY A 67 13.43 34.76 -27.34
N GLY A 68 12.91 35.31 -26.27
CA GLY A 68 12.79 34.61 -24.97
C GLY A 68 11.62 33.64 -24.92
N LEU A 69 11.65 32.56 -25.71
CA LEU A 69 10.64 31.52 -25.67
C LEU A 69 10.84 30.65 -24.44
N LYS A 70 9.78 30.47 -23.63
CA LYS A 70 9.84 29.69 -22.39
C LYS A 70 9.08 28.40 -22.54
N ARG A 71 9.73 27.29 -22.18
CA ARG A 71 9.12 25.96 -22.22
C ARG A 71 8.53 25.60 -20.88
N LEU A 72 7.29 25.15 -20.89
CA LEU A 72 6.59 24.66 -19.73
C LEU A 72 6.76 23.15 -19.63
N ASN A 73 7.07 22.68 -18.44
CA ASN A 73 6.97 21.26 -18.11
C ASN A 73 5.54 20.92 -17.66
N GLN A 74 5.29 19.64 -17.41
CA GLN A 74 3.94 19.17 -16.98
C GLN A 74 3.44 19.86 -15.73
N ARG A 75 4.34 20.18 -14.80
CA ARG A 75 4.00 20.83 -13.53
C ARG A 75 3.67 22.30 -13.70
N SER A 76 4.45 23.02 -14.51
CA SER A 76 4.12 24.38 -14.87
C SER A 76 2.75 24.47 -15.54
N GLN A 77 2.39 23.46 -16.36
CA GLN A 77 1.03 23.33 -16.92
C GLN A 77 -0.03 23.19 -15.83
N ASP A 78 0.20 22.29 -14.85
CA ASP A 78 -0.72 22.07 -13.73
C ASP A 78 -0.94 23.35 -12.93
N LEU A 79 0.13 24.09 -12.63
CA LEU A 79 0.06 25.39 -11.93
C LEU A 79 -0.75 26.42 -12.71
N ILE A 80 -0.56 26.53 -14.02
CA ILE A 80 -1.30 27.48 -14.85
C ILE A 80 -2.79 27.11 -14.89
N ILE A 81 -3.14 25.84 -15.10
CA ILE A 81 -4.53 25.40 -15.12
C ILE A 81 -5.18 25.61 -13.74
N GLN A 82 -4.46 25.27 -12.66
CA GLN A 82 -4.95 25.48 -11.30
C GLN A 82 -5.22 26.98 -11.01
N ASN A 83 -4.31 27.84 -11.45
CA ASN A 83 -4.48 29.30 -11.29
C ASN A 83 -5.68 29.81 -12.08
N ILE A 84 -5.86 29.36 -13.31
CA ILE A 84 -7.03 29.71 -14.12
C ILE A 84 -8.33 29.23 -13.45
N LEU A 85 -8.35 28.02 -12.89
CA LEU A 85 -9.50 27.49 -12.16
C LEU A 85 -9.82 28.30 -10.90
N ASN A 86 -8.80 28.77 -10.20
CA ASN A 86 -8.96 29.62 -9.01
C ASN A 86 -9.51 31.01 -9.39
N ASP A 87 -8.96 31.64 -10.43
CA ASP A 87 -9.37 32.97 -10.90
C ASP A 87 -10.81 32.96 -11.46
N GLU A 88 -11.11 31.98 -12.29
CA GLU A 88 -12.42 31.88 -12.96
C GLU A 88 -13.48 31.17 -12.12
N GLY A 89 -13.11 30.54 -11.01
CA GLY A 89 -13.97 29.65 -10.23
C GLY A 89 -15.30 30.27 -9.84
N LYS A 90 -15.32 31.57 -9.49
CA LYS A 90 -16.57 32.33 -9.15
C LYS A 90 -17.49 32.51 -10.37
N ASN A 91 -16.97 32.46 -11.56
CA ASN A 91 -17.66 32.70 -12.82
C ASN A 91 -18.05 31.38 -13.54
N LEU A 92 -17.58 30.21 -13.03
CA LEU A 92 -17.95 28.91 -13.56
C LEU A 92 -19.29 28.49 -12.95
N LYS A 93 -20.18 27.94 -13.77
CA LYS A 93 -21.51 27.50 -13.34
C LYS A 93 -21.57 25.97 -13.14
N TYR A 94 -20.92 25.20 -14.00
CA TYR A 94 -20.93 23.75 -13.96
C TYR A 94 -19.87 23.18 -13.00
N TYR A 95 -18.63 23.69 -13.09
CA TYR A 95 -17.51 23.13 -12.31
C TYR A 95 -17.32 23.78 -10.93
N ASN A 96 -18.11 24.75 -10.54
CA ASN A 96 -17.96 25.50 -9.28
C ASN A 96 -17.95 24.63 -8.02
N THR A 97 -18.72 23.53 -8.00
CA THR A 97 -18.85 22.62 -6.85
C THR A 97 -17.67 21.65 -6.68
N ILE A 98 -16.87 21.48 -7.71
CA ILE A 98 -15.74 20.55 -7.73
C ILE A 98 -14.38 21.25 -7.90
N LEU A 99 -14.36 22.56 -7.76
CA LEU A 99 -13.12 23.35 -7.71
C LEU A 99 -12.19 22.83 -6.59
N GLY A 100 -10.90 22.76 -6.86
CA GLY A 100 -9.91 22.21 -5.93
C GLY A 100 -9.81 20.68 -5.88
N LYS A 101 -10.67 19.94 -6.60
CA LYS A 101 -10.51 18.49 -6.71
C LYS A 101 -9.44 18.12 -7.75
N LYS A 102 -8.49 17.27 -7.39
CA LYS A 102 -7.39 16.81 -8.29
C LYS A 102 -7.91 16.22 -9.61
N GLY A 103 -9.05 15.54 -9.59
CA GLY A 103 -9.66 14.98 -10.81
C GLY A 103 -10.07 16.01 -11.84
N LEU A 104 -10.44 17.22 -11.43
CA LEU A 104 -10.78 18.32 -12.35
C LEU A 104 -9.55 18.80 -13.11
N LEU A 105 -8.45 19.07 -12.39
CA LEU A 105 -7.17 19.45 -12.97
C LEU A 105 -6.65 18.41 -13.98
N THR A 106 -6.62 17.13 -13.57
CA THR A 106 -6.18 16.03 -14.42
C THR A 106 -7.08 15.87 -15.66
N GLY A 107 -8.38 16.07 -15.53
CA GLY A 107 -9.34 16.02 -16.61
C GLY A 107 -9.07 17.10 -17.66
N PHE A 108 -8.90 18.34 -17.24
CA PHE A 108 -8.58 19.47 -18.15
C PHE A 108 -7.20 19.32 -18.79
N LYS A 109 -6.18 18.98 -18.04
CA LYS A 109 -4.84 18.71 -18.56
C LYS A 109 -4.86 17.68 -19.69
N ARG A 110 -5.54 16.54 -19.45
CA ARG A 110 -5.71 15.49 -20.46
C ARG A 110 -6.48 15.99 -21.69
N LEU A 111 -7.57 16.71 -21.48
CA LEU A 111 -8.37 17.27 -22.57
C LEU A 111 -7.58 18.28 -23.41
N PHE A 112 -6.88 19.21 -22.77
CA PHE A 112 -6.10 20.23 -23.49
C PHE A 112 -4.97 19.63 -24.31
N SER A 113 -4.26 18.65 -23.75
CA SER A 113 -3.25 17.91 -24.51
C SER A 113 -3.87 17.22 -25.74
N GLN A 114 -5.06 16.62 -25.60
CA GLN A 114 -5.77 15.99 -26.74
C GLN A 114 -6.22 17.00 -27.78
N LEU A 115 -6.74 18.17 -27.37
CA LEU A 115 -7.14 19.23 -28.29
C LEU A 115 -5.96 19.78 -29.07
N PHE A 116 -4.83 20.06 -28.40
CA PHE A 116 -3.60 20.49 -29.07
C PHE A 116 -3.10 19.47 -30.11
N ARG A 117 -3.03 18.18 -29.69
CA ARG A 117 -2.63 17.10 -30.63
C ARG A 117 -3.54 16.95 -31.84
N ALA A 118 -4.82 17.28 -31.66
CA ALA A 118 -5.80 17.30 -32.74
C ALA A 118 -5.75 18.60 -33.58
N GLY A 119 -4.93 19.60 -33.17
CA GLY A 119 -4.85 20.90 -33.85
C GLY A 119 -6.12 21.73 -33.67
N ILE A 120 -6.83 21.57 -32.56
CA ILE A 120 -8.11 22.24 -32.28
C ILE A 120 -7.87 23.44 -31.34
N ASP A 121 -8.13 24.62 -31.83
CA ASP A 121 -8.15 25.87 -31.04
C ASP A 121 -9.49 26.09 -30.35
N SER A 122 -9.59 27.14 -29.52
CA SER A 122 -10.78 27.44 -28.75
C SER A 122 -11.99 27.81 -29.60
N ASP A 123 -11.78 28.47 -30.76
CA ASP A 123 -12.85 28.89 -31.63
C ASP A 123 -13.44 27.69 -32.38
N THR A 124 -12.59 26.80 -32.89
CA THR A 124 -13.00 25.54 -33.50
C THR A 124 -13.78 24.66 -32.56
N LEU A 125 -13.32 24.53 -31.30
CA LEU A 125 -14.05 23.78 -30.26
C LEU A 125 -15.41 24.38 -29.97
N LYS A 126 -15.47 25.70 -29.83
CA LYS A 126 -16.71 26.46 -29.56
C LYS A 126 -17.71 26.32 -30.72
N ASP A 127 -17.24 26.42 -31.96
CA ASP A 127 -18.10 26.26 -33.15
C ASP A 127 -18.67 24.83 -33.23
N ALA A 128 -17.83 23.81 -33.00
CA ALA A 128 -18.27 22.41 -33.00
C ALA A 128 -19.32 22.15 -31.90
N LEU A 129 -19.08 22.58 -30.68
CA LEU A 129 -19.99 22.39 -29.54
C LEU A 129 -21.33 23.13 -29.76
N SER A 130 -21.33 24.30 -30.45
CA SER A 130 -22.55 25.05 -30.75
C SER A 130 -23.48 24.32 -31.73
N LYS A 131 -22.96 23.36 -32.50
CA LYS A 131 -23.73 22.60 -33.50
C LYS A 131 -24.34 21.31 -32.93
N LEU A 132 -23.97 20.94 -31.71
CA LEU A 132 -24.47 19.75 -31.04
C LEU A 132 -25.85 20.02 -30.38
N ASN A 133 -26.71 19.00 -30.37
CA ASN A 133 -27.97 19.06 -29.67
C ASN A 133 -27.76 18.77 -28.16
N ARG A 134 -27.57 19.81 -27.36
CA ARG A 134 -27.20 19.74 -25.96
C ARG A 134 -28.33 20.13 -25.00
N THR A 135 -28.43 19.43 -23.85
CA THR A 135 -29.28 19.89 -22.73
C THR A 135 -28.68 21.15 -22.09
N ASP A 136 -29.47 21.92 -21.36
CA ASP A 136 -29.03 23.17 -20.67
C ASP A 136 -27.80 22.92 -19.77
N VAL A 137 -27.78 21.77 -19.10
CA VAL A 137 -26.66 21.38 -18.23
C VAL A 137 -25.40 21.11 -19.05
N MET A 138 -25.50 20.40 -20.17
CA MET A 138 -24.39 20.15 -21.09
C MET A 138 -23.90 21.43 -21.74
N GLN A 139 -24.78 22.33 -22.15
CA GLN A 139 -24.40 23.64 -22.67
C GLN A 139 -23.59 24.45 -21.65
N THR A 140 -24.00 24.36 -20.37
CA THR A 140 -23.27 25.03 -19.29
C THR A 140 -21.88 24.44 -19.10
N LYS A 141 -21.75 23.10 -19.14
CA LYS A 141 -20.48 22.36 -19.11
C LYS A 141 -19.58 22.81 -20.27
N ASP A 142 -20.11 22.82 -21.47
CA ASP A 142 -19.40 23.17 -22.70
C ASP A 142 -18.91 24.64 -22.65
N SER A 143 -19.76 25.55 -22.21
CA SER A 143 -19.41 26.97 -22.04
C SER A 143 -18.26 27.17 -21.06
N ASP A 144 -18.33 26.51 -19.89
CA ASP A 144 -17.25 26.57 -18.90
C ASP A 144 -15.94 25.95 -19.45
N THR A 145 -16.04 24.81 -20.14
CA THR A 145 -14.88 24.11 -20.75
C THR A 145 -14.18 25.00 -21.79
N VAL A 146 -14.95 25.60 -22.72
CA VAL A 146 -14.40 26.50 -23.73
C VAL A 146 -13.75 27.72 -23.09
N LYS A 147 -14.38 28.30 -22.07
CA LYS A 147 -13.86 29.47 -21.35
C LYS A 147 -12.50 29.18 -20.68
N ILE A 148 -12.35 28.02 -20.03
CA ILE A 148 -11.11 27.63 -19.37
C ILE A 148 -10.02 27.37 -20.43
N TYR A 149 -10.37 26.68 -21.53
CA TYR A 149 -9.44 26.40 -22.64
C TYR A 149 -8.97 27.67 -23.35
N GLU A 150 -9.89 28.58 -23.66
CA GLU A 150 -9.56 29.90 -24.25
C GLU A 150 -8.62 30.70 -23.34
N ARG A 151 -8.91 30.69 -22.02
CA ARG A 151 -8.04 31.37 -21.06
C ARG A 151 -6.66 30.77 -21.01
N TYR A 152 -6.57 29.43 -21.05
CA TYR A 152 -5.29 28.73 -21.10
C TYR A 152 -4.48 29.10 -22.35
N CYS A 153 -5.06 29.07 -23.53
CA CYS A 153 -4.40 29.46 -24.78
C CYS A 153 -3.92 30.93 -24.72
N LYS A 154 -4.77 31.85 -24.23
CA LYS A 154 -4.40 33.27 -24.09
C LYS A 154 -3.25 33.50 -23.11
N VAL A 155 -3.16 32.74 -22.01
CA VAL A 155 -2.06 32.81 -21.06
C VAL A 155 -0.75 32.37 -21.72
N LEU A 156 -0.78 31.30 -22.50
CA LEU A 156 0.40 30.80 -23.25
C LEU A 156 0.87 31.85 -24.26
N GLU A 157 -0.01 32.41 -25.07
CA GLU A 157 0.32 33.42 -26.07
C GLU A 157 0.86 34.69 -25.46
N LYS A 158 0.14 35.26 -24.49
CA LYS A 158 0.52 36.53 -23.83
C LYS A 158 1.92 36.47 -23.24
N ASN A 159 2.32 35.35 -22.65
CA ASN A 159 3.60 35.19 -21.98
C ASN A 159 4.69 34.59 -22.89
N ASN A 160 4.34 34.27 -24.14
CA ASN A 160 5.22 33.59 -25.09
C ASN A 160 5.74 32.25 -24.54
N TRP A 161 4.83 31.49 -23.93
CA TRP A 161 5.08 30.19 -23.39
C TRP A 161 4.65 29.09 -24.36
N ILE A 162 5.36 27.97 -24.38
CA ILE A 162 4.96 26.76 -25.09
C ILE A 162 4.93 25.58 -24.12
N ASP A 163 3.87 24.81 -24.21
CA ASP A 163 3.76 23.53 -23.53
C ASP A 163 4.35 22.39 -24.38
N LEU A 164 4.23 21.14 -23.90
CA LEU A 164 4.79 19.97 -24.59
C LEU A 164 4.26 19.78 -26.00
N GLU A 165 3.01 20.12 -26.26
CA GLU A 165 2.34 19.91 -27.55
C GLU A 165 2.50 21.15 -28.46
N GLY A 166 2.51 22.34 -27.91
CA GLY A 166 2.64 23.61 -28.63
C GLY A 166 3.96 23.78 -29.40
N LYS A 167 4.99 23.00 -29.05
CA LYS A 167 6.28 23.04 -29.79
C LYS A 167 6.15 22.66 -31.24
N PHE A 168 5.33 21.66 -31.61
CA PHE A 168 5.14 21.28 -33.01
C PHE A 168 4.43 22.40 -33.78
N GLN A 169 3.42 23.01 -33.16
CA GLN A 169 2.72 24.16 -33.78
C GLN A 169 3.66 25.34 -34.01
N LYS A 170 4.57 25.61 -33.03
CA LYS A 170 5.58 26.67 -33.17
C LYS A 170 6.60 26.37 -34.25
N ALA A 171 7.09 25.11 -34.31
CA ALA A 171 8.02 24.68 -35.35
C ALA A 171 7.41 24.78 -36.77
N ILE A 172 6.16 24.34 -36.94
CA ILE A 172 5.39 24.52 -38.19
C ILE A 172 5.30 25.99 -38.58
N SER A 173 4.91 26.86 -37.61
CA SER A 173 4.81 28.31 -37.88
C SER A 173 6.13 28.94 -38.33
N MET A 174 7.24 28.53 -37.71
CA MET A 174 8.56 29.01 -38.08
C MET A 174 8.98 28.59 -39.50
N LEU A 175 8.77 27.33 -39.85
CA LEU A 175 9.06 26.83 -41.18
C LEU A 175 8.21 27.56 -42.24
N LYS A 176 6.90 27.72 -42.00
CA LYS A 176 6.00 28.48 -42.90
C LYS A 176 6.45 29.93 -43.08
N ASN A 177 7.09 30.55 -42.11
CA ASN A 177 7.58 31.93 -42.14
C ASN A 177 9.05 32.04 -42.67
N GLY A 178 9.54 31.03 -43.37
CA GLY A 178 10.86 31.05 -44.00
C GLY A 178 12.01 30.58 -43.09
N GLY A 179 11.70 29.88 -42.02
CA GLY A 179 12.70 29.23 -41.18
C GLY A 179 13.46 28.14 -41.92
N THR A 180 14.69 27.87 -41.49
CA THR A 180 15.57 26.87 -42.07
C THR A 180 15.59 25.57 -41.32
N LEU A 181 15.78 24.48 -42.02
CA LEU A 181 15.99 23.14 -41.45
C LEU A 181 17.47 22.76 -41.60
N ARG A 182 18.08 22.29 -40.53
CA ARG A 182 19.50 21.92 -40.48
C ARG A 182 19.87 20.79 -41.42
N TRP A 183 19.00 19.77 -41.54
CA TRP A 183 19.25 18.57 -42.31
C TRP A 183 18.57 18.63 -43.66
N GLN A 184 19.29 18.28 -44.72
CA GLN A 184 18.75 18.20 -46.08
C GLN A 184 17.95 16.90 -46.29
N ASN A 185 18.22 15.86 -45.52
CA ASN A 185 17.55 14.56 -45.62
C ASN A 185 17.08 14.11 -44.24
N VAL A 186 15.78 13.89 -44.08
CA VAL A 186 15.14 13.43 -42.87
C VAL A 186 14.48 12.09 -43.11
N PHE A 187 14.89 11.08 -42.35
CA PHE A 187 14.33 9.73 -42.39
C PHE A 187 13.56 9.49 -41.10
N VAL A 188 12.29 9.09 -41.21
CA VAL A 188 11.41 8.82 -40.07
C VAL A 188 11.04 7.34 -40.10
N SER A 189 11.27 6.61 -39.01
CA SER A 189 11.08 5.16 -39.03
C SER A 189 10.54 4.60 -37.70
N ASP A 190 9.92 3.44 -37.82
CA ASP A 190 9.42 2.63 -36.67
C ASP A 190 8.34 3.33 -35.82
N PHE A 191 7.70 4.36 -36.32
CA PHE A 191 6.46 4.90 -35.77
C PHE A 191 5.27 4.05 -36.24
N HIS A 192 4.27 3.88 -35.41
CA HIS A 192 3.04 3.17 -35.78
C HIS A 192 1.90 4.14 -36.08
N THR A 193 1.81 5.23 -35.32
CA THR A 193 0.79 6.28 -35.53
C THR A 193 1.42 7.65 -35.38
N PHE A 194 0.81 8.63 -36.04
CA PHE A 194 1.07 10.04 -35.86
C PHE A 194 -0.24 10.76 -35.51
N ASN A 195 -0.20 11.69 -34.58
CA ASN A 195 -1.34 12.58 -34.36
C ASN A 195 -1.42 13.64 -35.49
N LYS A 196 -2.56 14.32 -35.61
CA LYS A 196 -2.79 15.27 -36.71
C LYS A 196 -1.75 16.38 -36.75
N LEU A 197 -1.34 16.89 -35.60
CA LEU A 197 -0.31 17.93 -35.52
C LEU A 197 1.06 17.42 -35.96
N GLN A 198 1.41 16.18 -35.68
CA GLN A 198 2.64 15.54 -36.19
C GLN A 198 2.59 15.30 -37.68
N ILE A 199 1.45 14.90 -38.22
CA ILE A 199 1.25 14.79 -39.68
C ILE A 199 1.46 16.14 -40.36
N GLU A 200 0.85 17.23 -39.83
CA GLU A 200 1.04 18.58 -40.37
C GLU A 200 2.52 19.01 -40.27
N PHE A 201 3.19 18.64 -39.17
CA PHE A 201 4.62 18.91 -39.00
C PHE A 201 5.47 18.18 -40.07
N LEU A 202 5.22 16.89 -40.29
CA LEU A 202 5.92 16.12 -41.34
C LEU A 202 5.62 16.65 -42.75
N ARG A 203 4.39 17.05 -43.01
CA ARG A 203 3.99 17.70 -44.26
C ARG A 203 4.71 19.03 -44.52
N GLU A 204 4.97 19.80 -43.45
CA GLU A 204 5.73 21.03 -43.56
C GLU A 204 7.21 20.75 -43.74
N ILE A 205 7.79 19.76 -43.05
CA ILE A 205 9.17 19.30 -43.24
C ILE A 205 9.44 18.88 -44.70
N ASP A 206 8.50 18.15 -45.31
CA ASP A 206 8.61 17.71 -46.73
C ASP A 206 8.83 18.87 -47.72
N LYS A 207 8.40 20.09 -47.38
CA LYS A 207 8.64 21.28 -48.21
C LYS A 207 10.06 21.84 -48.07
N HIS A 208 10.79 21.48 -47.04
CA HIS A 208 12.09 22.05 -46.68
C HIS A 208 13.25 21.07 -46.83
N CYS A 209 13.00 19.77 -46.95
CA CYS A 209 14.02 18.73 -47.12
C CYS A 209 13.52 17.52 -47.90
N ASN A 210 14.40 16.57 -48.16
CA ASN A 210 14.04 15.26 -48.68
C ASN A 210 13.55 14.39 -47.52
N LEU A 211 12.23 14.15 -47.45
CA LEU A 211 11.59 13.37 -46.41
C LEU A 211 11.36 11.93 -46.87
N SER A 212 11.83 10.97 -46.11
CA SER A 212 11.55 9.53 -46.29
C SER A 212 10.94 8.95 -45.03
N ILE A 213 9.77 8.36 -45.13
CA ILE A 213 9.02 7.80 -44.00
C ILE A 213 8.88 6.29 -44.19
N GLY A 214 9.26 5.51 -43.18
CA GLY A 214 9.06 4.08 -43.13
C GLY A 214 8.10 3.68 -42.04
N ILE A 215 7.05 2.96 -42.39
CA ILE A 215 6.06 2.42 -41.45
C ILE A 215 5.88 0.91 -41.64
N VAL A 216 5.43 0.24 -40.59
CA VAL A 216 5.02 -1.16 -40.63
C VAL A 216 3.55 -1.22 -41.02
N TYR A 217 3.28 -1.56 -42.27
CA TYR A 217 1.93 -1.65 -42.83
C TYR A 217 1.89 -2.58 -44.03
N GLU A 218 0.92 -3.48 -44.08
CA GLU A 218 0.65 -4.36 -45.20
C GLU A 218 -0.81 -4.24 -45.65
N ALA A 219 -1.01 -3.74 -46.86
CA ALA A 219 -2.34 -3.69 -47.45
C ALA A 219 -2.87 -5.11 -47.69
N GLY A 220 -4.10 -5.39 -47.28
CA GLY A 220 -4.77 -6.68 -47.54
C GLY A 220 -4.65 -7.73 -46.43
N ILE A 221 -3.86 -7.52 -45.39
CA ILE A 221 -3.88 -8.32 -44.16
C ILE A 221 -5.16 -8.07 -43.36
N ASN A 222 -5.42 -8.95 -42.36
CA ASN A 222 -6.53 -8.80 -41.43
C ASN A 222 -6.65 -7.34 -40.94
N SER A 223 -7.71 -6.66 -41.39
CA SER A 223 -7.89 -5.22 -41.16
C SER A 223 -7.85 -4.83 -39.68
N SER A 224 -8.24 -5.71 -38.79
CA SER A 224 -8.21 -5.45 -37.32
C SER A 224 -6.80 -5.28 -36.76
N VAL A 225 -5.77 -5.89 -37.37
CA VAL A 225 -4.39 -5.72 -36.87
C VAL A 225 -3.87 -4.32 -37.14
N PHE A 226 -4.23 -3.73 -38.31
CA PHE A 226 -3.78 -2.42 -38.72
C PHE A 226 -4.75 -1.28 -38.47
N GLU A 227 -5.89 -1.53 -37.82
CA GLU A 227 -6.92 -0.50 -37.53
C GLU A 227 -6.34 0.76 -36.90
N ALA A 228 -5.37 0.61 -35.97
CA ALA A 228 -4.69 1.76 -35.38
C ALA A 228 -3.79 2.52 -36.36
N VAL A 229 -3.27 1.85 -37.41
CA VAL A 229 -2.29 2.40 -38.36
C VAL A 229 -2.95 2.91 -39.65
N ASP A 230 -4.13 2.39 -39.98
CA ASP A 230 -4.85 2.73 -41.24
C ASP A 230 -5.02 4.23 -41.42
N LYS A 231 -5.39 4.95 -40.37
CA LYS A 231 -5.55 6.41 -40.45
C LYS A 231 -4.22 7.09 -40.77
N THR A 232 -3.15 6.71 -40.11
CA THR A 232 -1.79 7.25 -40.36
C THR A 232 -1.34 6.97 -41.78
N TYR A 233 -1.55 5.74 -42.27
CA TYR A 233 -1.22 5.37 -43.65
C TYR A 233 -1.94 6.26 -44.66
N ASN A 234 -3.26 6.41 -44.54
CA ASN A 234 -4.06 7.24 -45.42
C ASN A 234 -3.61 8.72 -45.40
N GLU A 235 -3.35 9.31 -44.23
CA GLU A 235 -2.88 10.68 -44.09
C GLU A 235 -1.48 10.90 -44.66
N LEU A 236 -0.58 9.90 -44.61
CA LEU A 236 0.75 9.94 -45.21
C LEU A 236 0.69 9.83 -46.75
N THR A 237 -0.19 8.98 -47.29
CA THR A 237 -0.35 8.84 -48.75
C THR A 237 -0.90 10.09 -49.43
N ASP A 238 -1.53 11.02 -48.67
CA ASP A 238 -1.97 12.31 -49.21
C ASP A 238 -0.83 13.21 -49.64
N PHE A 239 0.39 13.07 -49.14
CA PHE A 239 1.54 13.94 -49.48
C PHE A 239 2.84 13.20 -49.77
N CYS A 240 2.91 11.89 -49.49
CA CYS A 240 4.07 11.06 -49.81
C CYS A 240 3.78 10.11 -50.98
N VAL A 241 4.80 9.82 -51.74
CA VAL A 241 4.74 8.83 -52.86
C VAL A 241 5.14 7.46 -52.30
N LEU A 242 4.24 6.50 -52.45
CA LEU A 242 4.54 5.12 -52.07
C LEU A 242 5.70 4.57 -52.91
N GLN A 243 6.67 3.98 -52.27
CA GLN A 243 7.82 3.34 -52.87
C GLN A 243 7.67 1.82 -52.80
N ASP A 244 8.06 1.13 -53.87
CA ASP A 244 8.16 -0.32 -53.83
C ASP A 244 9.29 -0.74 -52.90
N THR A 245 8.97 -1.59 -51.92
CA THR A 245 9.95 -2.21 -51.06
C THR A 245 10.14 -3.65 -51.52
N GLU A 246 11.36 -4.03 -51.90
CA GLU A 246 11.67 -5.45 -52.05
C GLU A 246 11.49 -6.13 -50.70
N GLU A 247 10.85 -7.29 -50.63
CA GLU A 247 10.67 -8.07 -49.39
C GLU A 247 12.04 -8.56 -48.91
N VAL A 248 12.74 -7.73 -48.14
CA VAL A 248 13.99 -8.14 -47.50
C VAL A 248 13.68 -8.77 -46.16
N SER A 249 13.02 -9.92 -46.15
CA SER A 249 12.98 -10.78 -44.97
C SER A 249 14.25 -11.60 -44.86
N THR A 250 15.26 -11.06 -44.24
CA THR A 250 16.54 -11.76 -43.97
C THR A 250 16.50 -12.59 -42.68
N THR A 251 15.41 -12.52 -41.93
CA THR A 251 15.36 -13.15 -40.62
C THR A 251 14.73 -14.53 -40.67
N LYS A 252 15.54 -15.53 -40.35
CA LYS A 252 15.06 -16.91 -40.19
C LYS A 252 14.32 -17.03 -38.86
N ARG A 253 13.05 -17.40 -38.90
CA ARG A 253 12.21 -17.70 -37.75
C ARG A 253 12.01 -19.20 -37.62
N ALA A 254 11.68 -19.67 -36.42
CA ALA A 254 11.22 -21.05 -36.23
C ALA A 254 9.90 -21.27 -36.98
N ASP A 255 9.69 -22.47 -37.51
CA ASP A 255 8.58 -22.78 -38.42
C ASP A 255 7.22 -22.42 -37.87
N ALA A 256 7.00 -22.64 -36.56
CA ALA A 256 5.75 -22.26 -35.87
C ALA A 256 5.52 -20.74 -35.88
N LEU A 257 6.57 -19.93 -35.67
CA LEU A 257 6.48 -18.46 -35.68
C LEU A 257 6.30 -17.92 -37.11
N GLU A 258 6.96 -18.51 -38.07
CA GLU A 258 6.80 -18.21 -39.51
C GLU A 258 5.37 -18.56 -39.97
N HIS A 259 4.82 -19.68 -39.47
CA HIS A 259 3.45 -20.08 -39.73
C HIS A 259 2.44 -19.06 -39.21
N LEU A 260 2.68 -18.51 -38.01
CA LEU A 260 1.82 -17.45 -37.44
C LEU A 260 1.74 -16.24 -38.37
N LEU A 261 2.87 -15.79 -38.89
CA LEU A 261 2.93 -14.69 -39.86
C LEU A 261 2.15 -15.00 -41.14
N ARG A 262 2.30 -16.22 -41.70
CA ARG A 262 1.54 -16.66 -42.88
C ARG A 262 0.04 -16.68 -42.60
N ARG A 263 -0.41 -17.17 -41.45
CA ARG A 263 -1.83 -17.21 -41.08
C ARG A 263 -2.43 -15.80 -40.95
N LEU A 264 -1.71 -14.87 -40.36
CA LEU A 264 -2.16 -13.48 -40.24
C LEU A 264 -2.29 -12.85 -41.63
N ARG A 265 -1.34 -13.09 -42.52
CA ARG A 265 -1.36 -12.58 -43.91
C ARG A 265 -2.49 -13.17 -44.73
N ASN A 266 -2.78 -14.46 -44.61
CA ASN A 266 -3.81 -15.16 -45.41
C ASN A 266 -5.19 -15.21 -44.71
N LYS A 267 -5.47 -14.34 -43.74
CA LYS A 267 -6.78 -14.26 -43.07
C LYS A 267 -7.32 -15.61 -42.54
N GLY A 268 -6.42 -16.46 -42.06
CA GLY A 268 -6.82 -17.78 -41.51
C GLY A 268 -7.11 -18.87 -42.56
N GLN A 269 -6.85 -18.67 -43.85
CA GLN A 269 -6.99 -19.72 -44.88
C GLN A 269 -5.93 -20.82 -44.80
N VAL A 270 -4.85 -20.61 -44.03
CA VAL A 270 -3.80 -21.60 -43.78
C VAL A 270 -4.20 -22.44 -42.53
N GLU A 271 -4.17 -23.76 -42.67
CA GLU A 271 -4.55 -24.68 -41.56
C GLU A 271 -3.64 -24.49 -40.35
N PRO A 272 -4.17 -24.60 -39.12
CA PRO A 272 -3.36 -24.56 -37.89
C PRO A 272 -2.31 -25.68 -37.91
N VAL A 273 -1.14 -25.41 -37.28
CA VAL A 273 -0.08 -26.38 -37.09
C VAL A 273 0.23 -26.54 -35.60
N ASN A 274 1.06 -27.53 -35.26
CA ASN A 274 1.55 -27.69 -33.88
C ASN A 274 2.55 -26.57 -33.54
N ALA A 275 2.49 -26.07 -32.32
CA ALA A 275 3.44 -25.05 -31.83
C ALA A 275 4.86 -25.58 -31.56
N ASP A 276 5.03 -26.90 -31.42
CA ASP A 276 6.31 -27.63 -31.22
C ASP A 276 7.19 -27.04 -30.09
N GLY A 277 6.56 -26.54 -29.01
CA GLY A 277 7.26 -25.89 -27.89
C GLY A 277 7.91 -24.54 -28.24
N LYS A 278 7.70 -24.02 -29.45
CA LYS A 278 8.19 -22.71 -29.89
C LYS A 278 7.28 -21.57 -29.44
N ILE A 279 6.04 -21.90 -29.15
CA ILE A 279 5.09 -20.99 -28.53
C ILE A 279 4.51 -21.68 -27.30
N CYS A 280 4.60 -21.05 -26.16
CA CYS A 280 4.12 -21.56 -24.88
C CYS A 280 3.17 -20.55 -24.22
N THR A 281 2.13 -21.06 -23.61
CA THR A 281 1.18 -20.26 -22.84
C THR A 281 1.12 -20.84 -21.41
N CYS A 282 1.51 -20.05 -20.40
CA CYS A 282 1.71 -20.53 -19.03
C CYS A 282 0.89 -19.70 -18.04
N LYS A 283 0.14 -20.41 -17.19
CA LYS A 283 -0.61 -19.81 -16.08
C LYS A 283 0.14 -20.08 -14.78
N LEU A 284 0.36 -19.04 -13.99
CA LEU A 284 1.04 -19.06 -12.70
C LEU A 284 0.03 -18.80 -11.58
N THR A 285 0.47 -18.91 -10.33
CA THR A 285 -0.38 -18.70 -9.15
C THR A 285 -0.61 -17.24 -8.83
N ASP A 286 0.43 -16.42 -8.99
CA ASP A 286 0.41 -15.01 -8.67
C ASP A 286 1.52 -14.27 -9.42
N ARG A 287 1.62 -12.95 -9.22
CA ARG A 287 2.59 -12.07 -9.89
C ARG A 287 4.05 -12.39 -9.52
N ASP A 288 4.34 -12.69 -8.28
CA ASP A 288 5.70 -13.02 -7.85
C ASP A 288 6.13 -14.36 -8.44
N ALA A 289 5.25 -15.35 -8.44
CA ALA A 289 5.45 -16.63 -9.12
C ALA A 289 5.70 -16.45 -10.62
N GLU A 290 4.98 -15.54 -11.28
CA GLU A 290 5.19 -15.20 -12.68
C GLU A 290 6.60 -14.65 -12.93
N VAL A 291 7.01 -13.62 -12.16
CA VAL A 291 8.36 -13.04 -12.25
C VAL A 291 9.43 -14.07 -12.00
N ARG A 292 9.30 -14.85 -10.95
CA ARG A 292 10.26 -15.87 -10.54
C ARG A 292 10.38 -17.00 -11.57
N TRP A 293 9.25 -17.46 -12.09
CA TRP A 293 9.26 -18.51 -13.13
C TRP A 293 9.90 -18.01 -14.43
N VAL A 294 9.54 -16.85 -14.92
CA VAL A 294 10.12 -16.27 -16.14
C VAL A 294 11.63 -16.10 -15.97
N LEU A 295 12.08 -15.52 -14.86
CA LEU A 295 13.51 -15.34 -14.61
C LEU A 295 14.24 -16.68 -14.41
N SER A 296 13.61 -17.72 -13.87
CA SER A 296 14.21 -19.05 -13.81
C SER A 296 14.46 -19.62 -15.21
N LYS A 297 13.51 -19.44 -16.13
CA LYS A 297 13.67 -19.84 -17.55
C LYS A 297 14.74 -19.02 -18.26
N VAL A 298 14.81 -17.74 -18.00
CA VAL A 298 15.90 -16.87 -18.50
C VAL A 298 17.27 -17.38 -18.00
N LYS A 299 17.37 -17.72 -16.70
CA LYS A 299 18.60 -18.29 -16.12
C LYS A 299 18.99 -19.60 -16.80
N GLU A 300 18.03 -20.47 -17.06
CA GLU A 300 18.23 -21.74 -17.78
C GLU A 300 18.79 -21.48 -19.20
N LEU A 301 18.21 -20.56 -19.96
CA LEU A 301 18.70 -20.17 -21.28
C LEU A 301 20.14 -19.64 -21.21
N LEU A 302 20.45 -18.76 -20.28
CA LEU A 302 21.81 -18.21 -20.09
C LEU A 302 22.82 -19.32 -19.73
N LYS A 303 22.44 -20.29 -18.87
CA LYS A 303 23.27 -21.44 -18.55
C LYS A 303 23.53 -22.33 -19.77
N ASN A 304 22.56 -22.44 -20.69
CA ASN A 304 22.68 -23.18 -21.93
C ASN A 304 23.45 -22.41 -23.03
N GLY A 305 24.06 -21.26 -22.67
CA GLY A 305 24.92 -20.49 -23.58
C GLY A 305 24.19 -19.52 -24.49
N VAL A 306 22.89 -19.27 -24.27
CA VAL A 306 22.16 -18.25 -25.00
C VAL A 306 22.67 -16.86 -24.59
N SER A 307 22.93 -15.98 -25.53
CA SER A 307 23.37 -14.62 -25.24
C SER A 307 22.24 -13.81 -24.59
N SER A 308 22.57 -13.04 -23.54
CA SER A 308 21.63 -12.12 -22.88
C SER A 308 20.97 -11.14 -23.88
N LYS A 309 21.66 -10.75 -24.93
CA LYS A 309 21.16 -9.86 -26.01
C LYS A 309 20.07 -10.49 -26.89
N ASP A 310 19.98 -11.82 -26.89
CA ASP A 310 18.99 -12.58 -27.67
C ASP A 310 17.68 -12.80 -26.88
N ILE A 311 17.61 -12.34 -25.63
CA ILE A 311 16.47 -12.55 -24.72
C ILE A 311 15.79 -11.21 -24.40
N LEU A 312 14.47 -11.16 -24.54
CA LEU A 312 13.60 -10.07 -24.11
C LEU A 312 12.64 -10.55 -23.03
N VAL A 313 12.56 -9.82 -21.95
CA VAL A 313 11.46 -9.91 -20.97
C VAL A 313 10.64 -8.64 -21.08
N THR A 314 9.35 -8.77 -21.39
CA THR A 314 8.51 -7.62 -21.69
C THR A 314 7.09 -7.77 -21.15
N PHE A 315 6.43 -6.65 -20.97
CA PHE A 315 5.08 -6.51 -20.45
C PHE A 315 4.46 -5.22 -21.00
N ARG A 316 3.16 -4.99 -20.78
CA ARG A 316 2.51 -3.77 -21.27
C ARG A 316 2.89 -2.52 -20.48
N SER A 317 3.05 -2.65 -19.15
CA SER A 317 3.45 -1.55 -18.25
C SER A 317 4.39 -2.04 -17.15
N PHE A 318 5.43 -1.26 -16.86
CA PHE A 318 6.42 -1.58 -15.82
C PHE A 318 5.87 -1.43 -14.39
N GLU A 319 4.80 -0.66 -14.20
CA GLU A 319 4.25 -0.33 -12.88
C GLU A 319 3.99 -1.57 -12.00
N ASN A 320 3.60 -2.67 -12.63
CA ASN A 320 3.24 -3.91 -11.97
C ASN A 320 4.44 -4.86 -11.70
N TYR A 321 5.63 -4.59 -12.25
CA TYR A 321 6.78 -5.50 -12.25
C TYR A 321 8.03 -4.90 -11.60
N GLN A 322 7.85 -4.09 -10.57
CA GLN A 322 8.93 -3.41 -9.85
C GLN A 322 9.89 -4.40 -9.16
N SER A 323 9.38 -5.54 -8.66
CA SER A 323 10.18 -6.60 -8.02
C SER A 323 11.11 -7.36 -8.98
N LEU A 324 10.89 -7.26 -10.29
CA LEU A 324 11.66 -8.02 -11.30
C LEU A 324 13.17 -7.79 -11.18
N ARG A 325 13.59 -6.55 -10.88
CA ARG A 325 15.01 -6.24 -10.69
C ARG A 325 15.59 -6.93 -9.48
N GLU A 326 14.89 -7.01 -8.37
CA GLU A 326 15.34 -7.64 -7.13
C GLU A 326 15.47 -9.15 -7.32
N VAL A 327 14.49 -9.79 -7.96
CA VAL A 327 14.54 -11.22 -8.27
C VAL A 327 15.64 -11.53 -9.29
N ALA A 328 15.89 -10.65 -10.27
CA ALA A 328 17.01 -10.83 -11.20
C ALA A 328 18.37 -10.78 -10.48
N ASP A 329 18.55 -9.85 -9.54
CA ASP A 329 19.76 -9.77 -8.70
C ASP A 329 19.90 -11.02 -7.80
N GLU A 330 18.81 -11.51 -7.18
CA GLU A 330 18.75 -12.75 -6.41
C GLU A 330 19.22 -13.96 -7.25
N TYR A 331 18.78 -14.04 -8.49
CA TYR A 331 19.15 -15.15 -9.41
C TYR A 331 20.50 -14.97 -10.08
N GLY A 332 21.16 -13.82 -9.90
CA GLY A 332 22.42 -13.48 -10.55
C GLY A 332 22.28 -13.21 -12.06
N ILE A 333 21.10 -12.79 -12.52
CA ILE A 333 20.84 -12.52 -13.94
C ILE A 333 21.21 -11.07 -14.26
N PRO A 334 22.11 -10.81 -15.21
CA PRO A 334 22.39 -9.45 -15.65
C PRO A 334 21.22 -8.91 -16.48
N VAL A 335 20.56 -7.87 -16.00
CA VAL A 335 19.43 -7.20 -16.68
C VAL A 335 19.77 -5.76 -17.04
N SER A 336 19.16 -5.25 -18.10
CA SER A 336 19.32 -3.85 -18.55
C SER A 336 18.58 -2.85 -17.63
N LEU A 337 17.66 -3.32 -16.81
CA LEU A 337 16.86 -2.51 -15.90
C LEU A 337 17.71 -1.94 -14.77
N PRO A 338 17.74 -0.63 -14.54
CA PRO A 338 18.34 -0.05 -13.34
C PRO A 338 17.52 -0.36 -12.10
N GLN A 339 18.17 -0.49 -10.96
CA GLN A 339 17.50 -0.48 -9.68
C GLN A 339 17.26 0.98 -9.27
N THR A 340 16.01 1.37 -9.19
CA THR A 340 15.61 2.71 -8.78
C THR A 340 14.81 2.65 -7.48
N THR A 341 14.76 3.76 -6.77
CA THR A 341 13.92 3.93 -5.60
C THR A 341 13.20 5.27 -5.67
N LEU A 342 12.02 5.34 -5.04
CA LEU A 342 11.26 6.58 -4.94
C LEU A 342 11.89 7.51 -3.90
N LEU A 343 11.96 8.80 -4.22
CA LEU A 343 12.42 9.83 -3.29
C LEU A 343 11.47 10.00 -2.11
N ALA A 344 10.18 9.87 -2.36
CA ALA A 344 9.12 10.04 -1.35
C ALA A 344 9.23 9.07 -0.15
N ILE A 345 9.76 7.84 -0.36
CA ILE A 345 9.89 6.85 0.71
C ILE A 345 11.23 6.92 1.46
N GLN A 346 12.16 7.79 1.03
CA GLN A 346 13.47 7.87 1.65
C GLN A 346 13.39 8.46 3.07
N PRO A 347 14.21 7.95 4.02
CA PRO A 347 14.16 8.38 5.41
C PRO A 347 14.29 9.90 5.59
N LEU A 348 15.20 10.56 4.85
CA LEU A 348 15.37 12.02 4.89
C LEU A 348 14.12 12.77 4.41
N THR A 349 13.47 12.27 3.36
CA THR A 349 12.26 12.88 2.81
C THR A 349 11.11 12.75 3.79
N LYS A 350 10.93 11.55 4.37
CA LYS A 350 9.94 11.30 5.43
C LYS A 350 10.16 12.16 6.66
N PHE A 351 11.41 12.29 7.08
CA PHE A 351 11.78 13.19 8.16
C PHE A 351 11.35 14.64 7.89
N LEU A 352 11.63 15.17 6.70
CA LEU A 352 11.20 16.52 6.33
C LEU A 352 9.67 16.66 6.30
N GLN A 353 8.95 15.69 5.74
CA GLN A 353 7.49 15.67 5.75
C GLN A 353 6.94 15.72 7.18
N LEU A 354 7.46 14.88 8.08
CA LEU A 354 7.07 14.86 9.49
C LEU A 354 7.39 16.17 10.23
N VAL A 355 8.51 16.83 9.91
CA VAL A 355 8.81 18.17 10.44
C VAL A 355 7.73 19.17 10.04
N LEU A 356 7.35 19.19 8.76
CA LEU A 356 6.31 20.09 8.25
C LEU A 356 4.92 19.73 8.83
N GLU A 357 4.63 18.46 9.09
CA GLU A 357 3.39 18.00 9.72
C GLU A 357 3.31 18.39 11.19
N SER A 358 4.43 18.41 11.88
CA SER A 358 4.49 18.78 13.29
C SER A 358 4.43 20.31 13.53
N TYR A 359 4.25 21.12 12.49
CA TYR A 359 4.21 22.58 12.59
C TYR A 359 3.12 23.07 13.56
N ASN A 360 1.91 22.56 13.47
CA ASN A 360 0.81 22.96 14.32
C ASN A 360 0.94 22.36 15.71
N ASP A 361 0.71 23.17 16.75
CA ASP A 361 0.71 22.72 18.14
C ASP A 361 -0.62 22.05 18.52
N THR A 362 -0.98 21.02 17.77
CA THR A 362 -2.21 20.22 17.90
C THR A 362 -1.85 18.77 18.19
N ARG A 363 -2.85 17.93 18.44
CA ARG A 363 -2.66 16.48 18.61
C ARG A 363 -2.01 15.85 17.36
N GLU A 364 -2.49 16.19 16.16
CA GLU A 364 -1.90 15.65 14.92
C GLU A 364 -0.43 16.07 14.80
N GLY A 365 -0.11 17.33 15.12
CA GLY A 365 1.27 17.81 15.17
C GLY A 365 2.12 17.10 16.22
N ALA A 366 1.53 16.75 17.38
CA ALA A 366 2.20 15.96 18.41
C ALA A 366 2.49 14.53 17.93
N LEU A 367 1.54 13.87 17.28
CA LEU A 367 1.74 12.53 16.71
C LEU A 367 2.78 12.52 15.59
N ALA A 368 2.74 13.50 14.70
CA ALA A 368 3.76 13.68 13.66
C ALA A 368 5.15 13.89 14.29
N TYR A 369 5.23 14.66 15.36
CA TYR A 369 6.48 14.89 16.10
C TYR A 369 7.00 13.62 16.78
N CYS A 370 6.14 12.81 17.39
CA CYS A 370 6.53 11.50 17.91
C CYS A 370 7.03 10.57 16.83
N ASN A 371 6.36 10.52 15.67
CA ASN A 371 6.79 9.73 14.52
C ASN A 371 8.15 10.20 14.00
N LEU A 372 8.40 11.51 13.99
CA LEU A 372 9.69 12.09 13.62
C LEU A 372 10.80 11.62 14.57
N LEU A 373 10.58 11.72 15.88
CA LEU A 373 11.56 11.35 16.89
C LEU A 373 11.85 9.83 16.88
N SER A 374 10.87 9.01 16.63
CA SER A 374 10.99 7.54 16.56
C SER A 374 11.36 7.01 15.18
N SER A 375 11.45 7.88 14.16
CA SER A 375 11.84 7.48 12.80
C SER A 375 13.30 6.99 12.76
N GLU A 376 13.61 6.15 11.76
CA GLU A 376 14.97 5.64 11.55
C GLU A 376 16.01 6.78 11.47
N PHE A 377 15.69 7.83 10.71
CA PHE A 377 16.53 9.00 10.60
C PHE A 377 16.59 9.82 11.90
N GLY A 378 15.46 9.96 12.59
CA GLY A 378 15.37 10.65 13.89
C GLY A 378 16.18 9.96 14.97
N LYS A 379 16.13 8.63 15.05
CA LYS A 379 16.89 7.80 15.99
C LYS A 379 18.40 8.03 15.88
N ASP A 380 18.92 8.03 14.67
CA ASP A 380 20.36 8.28 14.43
C ASP A 380 20.74 9.76 14.62
N PHE A 381 19.79 10.68 14.43
CA PHE A 381 19.98 12.12 14.48
C PHE A 381 19.92 12.69 15.90
N PHE A 382 18.95 12.24 16.72
CA PHE A 382 18.73 12.78 18.06
C PHE A 382 19.57 12.10 19.14
N GLY A 383 20.07 10.91 18.91
CA GLY A 383 20.96 10.21 19.86
C GLY A 383 20.24 9.62 21.08
N PHE A 384 18.89 9.63 21.11
CA PHE A 384 18.12 8.97 22.17
C PHE A 384 17.26 7.83 21.62
N ASP A 385 16.77 6.98 22.54
CA ASP A 385 16.00 5.81 22.19
C ASP A 385 14.59 6.19 21.71
N GLY A 386 14.39 6.14 20.40
CA GLY A 386 13.08 6.36 19.79
C GLY A 386 12.00 5.37 20.23
N GLU A 387 12.39 4.18 20.74
CA GLU A 387 11.45 3.20 21.30
C GLU A 387 10.78 3.72 22.57
N THR A 388 11.53 4.45 23.40
CA THR A 388 10.96 5.12 24.58
C THR A 388 9.91 6.17 24.19
N VAL A 389 10.19 6.97 23.17
CA VAL A 389 9.20 7.95 22.65
C VAL A 389 7.96 7.25 22.09
N TYR A 390 8.16 6.13 21.40
CA TYR A 390 7.05 5.33 20.88
C TYR A 390 6.16 4.77 21.99
N LYS A 391 6.73 4.25 23.06
CA LYS A 391 6.00 3.75 24.24
C LYS A 391 5.13 4.82 24.90
N TRP A 392 5.53 6.07 24.86
CA TRP A 392 4.70 7.14 25.43
C TRP A 392 3.33 7.28 24.76
N ARG A 393 3.20 6.85 23.51
CA ARG A 393 1.92 6.84 22.80
C ARG A 393 0.91 5.85 23.43
N GLU A 394 1.39 4.81 24.10
CA GLU A 394 0.55 3.85 24.85
C GLU A 394 0.13 4.39 26.22
N GLU A 395 1.01 5.17 26.85
CA GLU A 395 0.84 5.60 28.24
C GLU A 395 0.15 6.96 28.36
N THR A 396 0.28 7.82 27.37
CA THR A 396 -0.10 9.22 27.48
C THR A 396 -0.86 9.70 26.25
N TYR A 397 -1.96 10.42 26.52
CA TYR A 397 -2.65 11.17 25.47
C TYR A 397 -1.89 12.45 25.16
N PHE A 398 -1.40 12.59 23.93
CA PHE A 398 -0.69 13.77 23.48
C PHE A 398 -1.66 14.88 23.06
N THR A 399 -1.63 16.00 23.75
CA THR A 399 -2.47 17.16 23.45
C THR A 399 -1.85 18.12 22.45
N SER A 400 -0.51 18.23 22.49
CA SER A 400 0.23 19.17 21.66
C SER A 400 1.68 18.76 21.45
N ARG A 401 2.34 19.28 20.41
CA ARG A 401 3.77 19.12 20.17
C ARG A 401 4.62 19.66 21.33
N SER A 402 4.25 20.82 21.86
CA SER A 402 4.91 21.44 23.02
C SER A 402 4.94 20.52 24.23
N PHE A 403 3.90 19.74 24.43
CA PHE A 403 3.84 18.75 25.50
C PHE A 403 4.85 17.61 25.28
N VAL A 404 4.95 17.10 24.04
CA VAL A 404 5.93 16.04 23.70
C VAL A 404 7.35 16.57 23.86
N ASN A 405 7.63 17.80 23.38
CA ASN A 405 8.94 18.42 23.49
C ASN A 405 9.37 18.58 24.96
N LYS A 406 8.47 19.07 25.83
CA LYS A 406 8.73 19.16 27.26
C LYS A 406 9.02 17.79 27.89
N LYS A 407 8.26 16.77 27.52
CA LYS A 407 8.48 15.39 28.00
C LYS A 407 9.86 14.85 27.55
N CYS A 408 10.29 15.17 26.31
CA CYS A 408 11.64 14.86 25.83
C CYS A 408 12.73 15.56 26.66
N GLN A 409 12.59 16.85 26.91
CA GLN A 409 13.53 17.62 27.72
C GLN A 409 13.64 17.11 29.15
N ASP A 410 12.50 16.77 29.75
CA ASP A 410 12.44 16.23 31.12
C ASP A 410 13.13 14.84 31.24
N ASN A 411 13.05 14.00 30.19
CA ASN A 411 13.62 12.63 30.22
C ASN A 411 15.04 12.52 29.66
N PHE A 412 15.38 13.30 28.64
CA PHE A 412 16.66 13.20 27.90
C PHE A 412 17.54 14.44 28.03
N GLY A 413 17.02 15.53 28.63
CA GLY A 413 17.71 16.82 28.71
C GLY A 413 17.63 17.63 27.42
N GLU A 414 18.41 18.73 27.33
CA GLU A 414 18.50 19.54 26.12
C GLU A 414 19.29 18.80 25.04
N ASP A 415 18.66 18.47 23.94
CA ASP A 415 19.26 17.83 22.77
C ASP A 415 19.44 18.84 21.62
N ALA A 416 20.65 18.88 21.03
CA ALA A 416 20.97 19.77 19.93
C ALA A 416 20.15 19.52 18.67
N GLY A 417 19.76 18.26 18.43
CA GLY A 417 18.91 17.88 17.30
C GLY A 417 17.48 18.38 17.44
N LEU A 418 16.89 18.25 18.64
CA LEU A 418 15.57 18.79 18.96
C LEU A 418 15.54 20.30 18.78
N LYS A 419 16.56 21.02 19.27
CA LYS A 419 16.68 22.45 19.11
C LYS A 419 16.73 22.88 17.64
N LEU A 420 17.41 22.13 16.81
CA LEU A 420 17.53 22.40 15.37
C LEU A 420 16.21 22.23 14.63
N VAL A 421 15.41 21.23 15.02
CA VAL A 421 14.04 21.03 14.50
C VAL A 421 13.10 22.13 14.96
N ASP A 422 13.16 22.51 16.24
CA ASP A 422 12.33 23.58 16.79
C ASP A 422 12.67 24.95 16.15
N GLU A 423 13.96 25.21 15.91
CA GLU A 423 14.41 26.41 15.18
C GLU A 423 13.91 26.43 13.74
N LEU A 424 13.88 25.27 13.05
CA LEU A 424 13.30 25.18 11.72
C LEU A 424 11.80 25.48 11.76
N ILE A 425 11.07 24.80 12.64
CA ILE A 425 9.63 25.01 12.76
C ILE A 425 9.28 26.47 13.09
N ALA A 426 10.08 27.11 13.95
CA ALA A 426 9.89 28.52 14.30
C ALA A 426 10.17 29.50 13.12
N LYS A 427 11.03 29.11 12.18
CA LYS A 427 11.34 29.93 10.98
C LYS A 427 10.30 29.76 9.88
N ILE A 428 9.55 28.67 9.85
CA ILE A 428 8.54 28.41 8.80
C ILE A 428 7.34 29.33 9.05
N PRO A 429 6.94 30.17 8.09
CA PRO A 429 5.75 30.99 8.25
C PRO A 429 4.46 30.17 8.00
N ALA A 430 3.37 30.52 8.65
CA ALA A 430 2.05 29.93 8.35
C ALA A 430 1.58 30.24 6.92
N LYS A 431 1.99 31.41 6.40
CA LYS A 431 1.77 31.87 5.02
C LYS A 431 3.02 32.60 4.54
N GLY A 432 3.44 32.31 3.35
CA GLY A 432 4.66 32.89 2.74
C GLY A 432 4.71 32.65 1.25
N THR A 433 5.73 33.14 0.60
CA THR A 433 6.00 32.87 -0.81
C THR A 433 6.68 31.50 -0.98
N ILE A 434 6.58 30.91 -2.16
CA ILE A 434 7.29 29.66 -2.47
C ILE A 434 8.81 29.83 -2.28
N VAL A 435 9.34 31.03 -2.58
CA VAL A 435 10.77 31.36 -2.43
C VAL A 435 11.19 31.26 -0.96
N GLU A 436 10.39 31.82 -0.05
CA GLU A 436 10.65 31.79 1.39
C GLU A 436 10.64 30.34 1.91
N PHE A 437 9.61 29.55 1.59
CA PHE A 437 9.52 28.15 2.01
C PHE A 437 10.70 27.32 1.51
N VAL A 438 11.00 27.41 0.21
CA VAL A 438 12.11 26.66 -0.40
C VAL A 438 13.45 27.06 0.20
N SER A 439 13.69 28.38 0.42
CA SER A 439 14.93 28.86 1.01
C SER A 439 15.14 28.33 2.43
N ILE A 440 14.11 28.41 3.29
CA ILE A 440 14.18 27.92 4.68
C ILE A 440 14.51 26.43 4.72
N ILE A 441 13.86 25.61 3.89
CA ILE A 441 14.09 24.17 3.85
C ILE A 441 15.49 23.85 3.31
N LYS A 442 15.94 24.53 2.27
CA LYS A 442 17.28 24.32 1.72
C LYS A 442 18.36 24.69 2.73
N ASP A 443 18.21 25.81 3.42
CA ASP A 443 19.12 26.21 4.50
C ASP A 443 19.18 25.16 5.61
N PHE A 444 18.04 24.60 6.01
CA PHE A 444 17.99 23.50 6.97
C PHE A 444 18.73 22.27 6.46
N LEU A 445 18.43 21.80 5.25
CA LEU A 445 19.07 20.61 4.68
C LEU A 445 20.60 20.78 4.52
N ASN A 446 21.09 21.99 4.30
CA ASN A 446 22.49 22.28 4.24
C ASN A 446 23.15 22.26 5.64
N ASN A 447 22.43 22.73 6.66
CA ASN A 447 22.98 22.90 8.02
C ASN A 447 22.79 21.65 8.92
N ILE A 448 22.03 20.64 8.48
CA ILE A 448 21.74 19.41 9.25
C ILE A 448 22.98 18.53 9.50
N GLY A 449 24.08 18.77 8.77
CA GLY A 449 25.34 18.02 8.93
C GLY A 449 25.25 16.54 8.50
N LEU A 450 24.34 16.22 7.57
CA LEU A 450 24.04 14.84 7.14
C LEU A 450 25.29 14.09 6.66
N GLU A 451 26.12 14.73 5.85
CA GLU A 451 27.32 14.14 5.25
C GLU A 451 28.34 13.68 6.30
N SER A 452 28.58 14.53 7.31
CA SER A 452 29.50 14.18 8.40
C SER A 452 28.98 13.01 9.23
N ARG A 453 27.71 13.04 9.61
CA ARG A 453 27.05 11.99 10.43
C ARG A 453 27.02 10.65 9.71
N LEU A 454 26.60 10.63 8.46
CA LEU A 454 26.59 9.42 7.65
C LEU A 454 28.02 8.87 7.42
N GLY A 455 28.98 9.76 7.20
CA GLY A 455 30.40 9.38 7.07
C GLY A 455 30.96 8.73 8.34
N GLU A 456 30.59 9.23 9.51
CA GLU A 456 30.95 8.62 10.79
C GLU A 456 30.25 7.29 11.03
N ALA A 457 28.93 7.21 10.77
CA ALA A 457 28.16 5.97 10.90
C ALA A 457 28.72 4.87 9.99
N TYR A 458 29.13 5.22 8.76
CA TYR A 458 29.77 4.27 7.85
C TYR A 458 31.16 3.83 8.36
N LYS A 459 32.00 4.74 8.84
CA LYS A 459 33.32 4.40 9.42
C LYS A 459 33.21 3.48 10.65
N LEU A 460 32.14 3.65 11.44
CA LEU A 460 31.83 2.83 12.60
C LEU A 460 31.14 1.49 12.25
N GLY A 461 30.90 1.22 10.96
CA GLY A 461 30.22 0.00 10.50
C GLY A 461 28.73 -0.08 10.86
N LYS A 462 28.11 1.04 11.27
CA LYS A 462 26.68 1.09 11.61
C LYS A 462 25.78 1.05 10.38
N ILE A 463 26.26 1.57 9.25
CA ILE A 463 25.53 1.57 7.98
C ILE A 463 26.39 0.98 6.86
N GLN A 464 25.75 0.37 5.87
CA GLN A 464 26.43 -0.16 4.69
C GLN A 464 26.65 0.91 3.62
N TYR A 465 27.59 0.67 2.69
CA TYR A 465 27.88 1.58 1.58
C TYR A 465 26.63 1.96 0.75
N VAL A 466 25.73 1.00 0.52
CA VAL A 466 24.51 1.24 -0.22
C VAL A 466 23.59 2.24 0.50
N GLN A 467 23.45 2.12 1.82
CA GLN A 467 22.65 3.04 2.64
C GLN A 467 23.27 4.45 2.63
N LEU A 468 24.59 4.56 2.78
CA LEU A 468 25.31 5.83 2.67
C LEU A 468 25.04 6.50 1.31
N LYS A 469 25.23 5.74 0.21
CA LYS A 469 25.00 6.22 -1.15
C LYS A 469 23.56 6.70 -1.35
N CYS A 470 22.58 5.90 -0.94
CA CYS A 470 21.15 6.24 -1.07
C CYS A 470 20.81 7.52 -0.30
N SER A 471 21.30 7.67 0.94
CA SER A 471 21.01 8.84 1.75
C SER A 471 21.61 10.12 1.16
N LEU A 472 22.83 10.07 0.63
CA LEU A 472 23.46 11.21 -0.04
C LEU A 472 22.75 11.57 -1.36
N GLN A 473 22.38 10.56 -2.15
CA GLN A 473 21.63 10.77 -3.40
C GLN A 473 20.24 11.32 -3.12
N SER A 474 19.55 10.83 -2.07
CA SER A 474 18.23 11.34 -1.69
C SER A 474 18.28 12.82 -1.34
N LYS A 475 19.31 13.29 -0.59
CA LYS A 475 19.50 14.72 -0.31
C LYS A 475 19.66 15.53 -1.60
N GLN A 476 20.53 15.06 -2.51
CA GLN A 476 20.75 15.75 -3.80
C GLN A 476 19.48 15.82 -4.64
N CYS A 477 18.71 14.72 -4.71
CA CYS A 477 17.45 14.67 -5.43
C CYS A 477 16.40 15.57 -4.78
N LEU A 478 16.32 15.60 -3.45
CA LEU A 478 15.41 16.49 -2.71
C LEU A 478 15.73 17.96 -2.96
N MET A 479 17.02 18.34 -2.89
CA MET A 479 17.47 19.71 -3.20
C MET A 479 17.08 20.08 -4.63
N ARG A 480 17.29 19.19 -5.60
CA ARG A 480 16.90 19.39 -7.00
C ARG A 480 15.39 19.50 -7.18
N CYS A 481 14.61 18.69 -6.44
CA CYS A 481 13.15 18.77 -6.43
C CYS A 481 12.67 20.14 -5.96
N LEU A 482 13.27 20.69 -4.90
CA LEU A 482 12.99 22.05 -4.43
C LEU A 482 13.37 23.13 -5.44
N ASP A 483 14.50 22.96 -6.17
CA ASP A 483 14.87 23.87 -7.26
C ASP A 483 13.82 23.84 -8.39
N VAL A 484 13.38 22.65 -8.80
CA VAL A 484 12.36 22.51 -9.84
C VAL A 484 11.03 23.15 -9.41
N ILE A 485 10.62 22.98 -8.15
CA ILE A 485 9.43 23.66 -7.62
C ILE A 485 9.58 25.18 -7.75
N LEU A 486 10.71 25.72 -7.34
CA LEU A 486 10.98 27.17 -7.43
C LEU A 486 10.99 27.64 -8.89
N GLU A 487 11.69 26.93 -9.77
CA GLU A 487 11.73 27.22 -11.21
C GLU A 487 10.34 27.21 -11.85
N ASP A 488 9.48 26.27 -11.48
CA ASP A 488 8.10 26.19 -11.98
C ASP A 488 7.28 27.43 -11.57
N TYR A 489 7.36 27.85 -10.32
CA TYR A 489 6.68 29.06 -9.85
C TYR A 489 7.22 30.35 -10.51
N VAL A 490 8.56 30.47 -10.62
CA VAL A 490 9.19 31.58 -11.35
C VAL A 490 8.81 31.54 -12.83
N ASN A 491 8.77 30.36 -13.43
CA ASN A 491 8.37 30.18 -14.81
C ASN A 491 6.93 30.63 -15.06
N CYS A 492 6.05 30.38 -14.12
CA CYS A 492 4.63 30.78 -14.18
C CYS A 492 4.39 32.21 -13.67
N GLN A 493 5.40 32.95 -13.26
CA GLN A 493 5.31 34.29 -12.66
C GLN A 493 4.46 34.33 -11.36
N LEU A 494 4.49 33.23 -10.60
CA LEU A 494 3.75 33.01 -9.35
C LEU A 494 4.66 33.09 -8.11
N GLU A 495 5.94 33.46 -8.28
CA GLU A 495 6.94 33.48 -7.20
C GLU A 495 6.61 34.50 -6.07
N LYS A 496 5.73 35.44 -6.33
CA LYS A 496 5.27 36.45 -5.36
C LYS A 496 3.93 36.11 -4.71
N GLU A 497 3.27 35.05 -5.15
CA GLU A 497 2.02 34.62 -4.53
C GLU A 497 2.26 34.13 -3.11
N ILE A 498 1.33 34.53 -2.22
CA ILE A 498 1.35 34.08 -0.82
C ILE A 498 0.48 32.83 -0.73
N ILE A 499 1.11 31.73 -0.40
CA ILE A 499 0.46 30.42 -0.19
C ILE A 499 0.50 30.03 1.29
N SER A 500 -0.41 29.17 1.72
CA SER A 500 -0.36 28.62 3.07
C SER A 500 0.71 27.49 3.17
N LEU A 501 1.15 27.19 4.38
CA LEU A 501 2.03 26.03 4.62
C LEU A 501 1.36 24.73 4.17
N PHE A 502 0.05 24.60 4.31
CA PHE A 502 -0.72 23.46 3.83
C PHE A 502 -0.62 23.30 2.30
N ASP A 503 -0.78 24.41 1.56
CA ASP A 503 -0.64 24.39 0.09
C ASP A 503 0.80 24.05 -0.32
N PHE A 504 1.79 24.63 0.38
CA PHE A 504 3.19 24.30 0.13
C PHE A 504 3.49 22.80 0.36
N ARG A 505 2.96 22.21 1.43
CA ARG A 505 3.09 20.76 1.67
C ARG A 505 2.51 19.94 0.53
N ASN A 506 1.30 20.28 0.07
CA ASN A 506 0.68 19.60 -1.07
C ASN A 506 1.55 19.70 -2.34
N VAL A 507 2.11 20.88 -2.62
CA VAL A 507 3.02 21.11 -3.75
C VAL A 507 4.28 20.25 -3.62
N LEU A 508 4.86 20.16 -2.43
CA LEU A 508 6.03 19.33 -2.16
C LEU A 508 5.70 17.85 -2.32
N ASP A 509 4.60 17.38 -1.74
CA ASP A 509 4.19 15.99 -1.81
C ASP A 509 3.91 15.55 -3.25
N GLU A 510 3.20 16.36 -4.02
CA GLU A 510 3.00 16.11 -5.45
C GLU A 510 4.32 16.10 -6.23
N ALA A 511 5.27 16.94 -5.80
CA ALA A 511 6.60 16.96 -6.36
C ALA A 511 7.40 15.68 -6.15
N LEU A 512 7.16 15.00 -5.08
CA LEU A 512 7.92 13.84 -4.65
C LEU A 512 7.36 12.52 -5.19
N ILE A 513 6.06 12.46 -5.59
CA ILE A 513 5.36 11.21 -5.93
C ILE A 513 6.11 10.36 -6.96
N ASP A 514 6.56 10.97 -8.06
CA ASP A 514 7.13 10.24 -9.19
C ASP A 514 8.67 10.41 -9.32
N VAL A 515 9.29 11.08 -8.35
CA VAL A 515 10.74 11.29 -8.38
C VAL A 515 11.45 10.03 -7.94
N THR A 516 12.18 9.42 -8.88
CA THR A 516 13.04 8.27 -8.62
C THR A 516 14.51 8.62 -8.83
N PHE A 517 15.40 7.90 -8.14
CA PHE A 517 16.81 7.93 -8.42
C PHE A 517 17.41 6.52 -8.44
N GLU A 518 18.54 6.39 -9.13
CA GLU A 518 19.15 5.12 -9.41
C GLU A 518 20.12 4.72 -8.29
N ILE A 519 19.84 3.56 -7.67
CA ILE A 519 20.74 2.95 -6.68
C ILE A 519 21.84 2.17 -7.39
N LYS A 520 21.48 1.37 -8.38
CA LYS A 520 22.37 0.50 -9.14
C LYS A 520 22.01 0.56 -10.61
N GLY A 521 22.99 0.79 -11.45
CA GLY A 521 22.81 0.88 -12.91
C GLY A 521 22.36 -0.44 -13.54
N GLY A 522 21.59 -0.34 -14.59
CA GLY A 522 21.30 -1.47 -15.47
C GLY A 522 22.55 -1.90 -16.26
N ARG A 523 22.65 -3.19 -16.57
CA ARG A 523 23.77 -3.71 -17.38
C ARG A 523 23.45 -3.57 -18.86
N ARG A 524 24.28 -2.84 -19.58
CA ARG A 524 24.12 -2.62 -21.03
C ARG A 524 24.25 -3.89 -21.87
N ASP A 525 24.90 -4.90 -21.34
CA ASP A 525 25.10 -6.23 -21.94
C ASP A 525 24.14 -7.28 -21.34
N GLY A 526 23.24 -6.88 -20.46
CA GLY A 526 22.27 -7.76 -19.81
C GLY A 526 21.05 -8.07 -20.69
N VAL A 527 20.20 -8.95 -20.16
CA VAL A 527 18.87 -9.25 -20.72
C VAL A 527 18.05 -7.96 -20.81
N LEU A 528 17.48 -7.68 -21.97
CA LEU A 528 16.64 -6.50 -22.11
C LEU A 528 15.31 -6.72 -21.37
N VAL A 529 15.02 -5.82 -20.43
CA VAL A 529 13.75 -5.74 -19.71
C VAL A 529 13.15 -4.38 -20.00
N THR A 530 11.99 -4.35 -20.66
CA THR A 530 11.32 -3.11 -21.00
C THR A 530 9.85 -3.34 -21.35
N ASP A 531 9.04 -2.29 -21.39
CA ASP A 531 7.67 -2.39 -21.87
C ASP A 531 7.61 -2.70 -23.40
N ALA A 532 6.54 -3.38 -23.80
CA ALA A 532 6.36 -3.87 -25.17
C ALA A 532 6.43 -2.75 -26.23
N ILE A 533 5.95 -1.56 -25.91
CA ILE A 533 5.99 -0.40 -26.80
C ILE A 533 7.44 0.03 -27.08
N LYS A 534 8.30 0.03 -26.07
CA LYS A 534 9.72 0.42 -26.20
C LYS A 534 10.59 -0.66 -26.82
N ALA A 535 10.15 -1.92 -26.80
CA ALA A 535 10.85 -3.05 -27.44
C ALA A 535 10.53 -3.21 -28.93
N ARG A 536 9.55 -2.49 -29.46
CA ARG A 536 9.10 -2.61 -30.85
C ARG A 536 10.26 -2.46 -31.85
N GLY A 537 10.18 -3.19 -32.96
CA GLY A 537 11.16 -3.14 -34.04
C GLY A 537 12.52 -3.75 -33.70
N ILE A 538 12.63 -4.49 -32.59
CA ILE A 538 13.84 -5.21 -32.18
C ILE A 538 13.53 -6.70 -32.15
N LYS A 539 14.22 -7.50 -32.99
CA LYS A 539 14.05 -8.96 -33.01
C LYS A 539 14.89 -9.62 -31.93
N PHE A 540 14.32 -10.65 -31.32
CA PHE A 540 14.94 -11.46 -30.25
C PHE A 540 14.74 -12.95 -30.57
N LYS A 541 15.68 -13.80 -30.15
CA LYS A 541 15.47 -15.24 -30.27
C LYS A 541 14.38 -15.71 -29.32
N TYR A 542 14.40 -15.19 -28.06
CA TYR A 542 13.48 -15.58 -27.00
C TYR A 542 12.76 -14.35 -26.47
N ILE A 543 11.43 -14.42 -26.46
CA ILE A 543 10.58 -13.37 -25.88
C ILE A 543 9.71 -13.97 -24.79
N PHE A 544 9.77 -13.37 -23.61
CA PHE A 544 8.84 -13.61 -22.50
C PHE A 544 7.90 -12.41 -22.40
N LEU A 545 6.64 -12.62 -22.75
CA LEU A 545 5.58 -11.61 -22.67
C LEU A 545 4.72 -11.88 -21.45
N MET A 546 4.91 -11.06 -20.43
CA MET A 546 4.29 -11.19 -19.12
C MET A 546 3.02 -10.36 -18.97
N GLY A 547 2.18 -10.69 -18.00
CA GLY A 547 0.97 -9.93 -17.67
C GLY A 547 -0.12 -10.05 -18.70
N MET A 548 -0.29 -11.21 -19.33
CA MET A 548 -1.31 -11.46 -20.33
C MET A 548 -2.68 -11.69 -19.66
N ARG A 549 -3.18 -10.65 -19.00
CA ARG A 549 -4.49 -10.64 -18.31
C ARG A 549 -5.30 -9.39 -18.65
N GLU A 550 -6.62 -9.49 -18.52
CA GLU A 550 -7.52 -8.38 -18.76
C GLU A 550 -7.21 -7.20 -17.83
N GLY A 551 -7.21 -6.00 -18.38
CA GLY A 551 -6.86 -4.77 -17.68
C GLY A 551 -5.37 -4.45 -17.61
N GLU A 552 -4.48 -5.42 -17.91
CA GLU A 552 -3.04 -5.20 -18.04
C GLU A 552 -2.59 -5.20 -19.50
N PHE A 553 -2.91 -6.26 -20.24
CA PHE A 553 -2.72 -6.31 -21.69
C PHE A 553 -3.88 -7.09 -22.34
N PRO A 554 -4.89 -6.43 -22.89
CA PRO A 554 -5.03 -4.96 -23.10
C PRO A 554 -5.14 -4.16 -21.80
N LYS A 555 -4.59 -2.93 -21.83
CA LYS A 555 -4.67 -2.03 -20.69
C LYS A 555 -6.11 -1.51 -20.53
N ASN A 556 -6.60 -1.45 -19.31
CA ASN A 556 -7.90 -0.86 -19.03
C ASN A 556 -7.84 0.67 -19.20
N ASN A 557 -8.41 1.16 -20.28
CA ASN A 557 -8.49 2.57 -20.58
C ASN A 557 -9.83 3.13 -20.13
N ARG A 558 -9.78 4.22 -19.34
CA ARG A 558 -10.99 4.93 -18.87
C ARG A 558 -11.30 6.09 -19.81
N GLU A 559 -12.58 6.28 -20.08
CA GLU A 559 -13.08 7.47 -20.77
C GLU A 559 -12.68 8.75 -20.03
N ASN A 560 -12.60 9.84 -20.78
CA ASN A 560 -12.45 11.15 -20.17
C ASN A 560 -13.84 11.61 -19.71
N TRP A 561 -13.99 11.86 -18.42
CA TRP A 561 -15.27 12.25 -17.82
C TRP A 561 -15.77 13.64 -18.24
N ILE A 562 -14.90 14.50 -18.84
CA ILE A 562 -15.35 15.82 -19.38
C ILE A 562 -16.10 15.59 -20.68
N TYR A 563 -15.56 14.78 -21.59
CA TYR A 563 -16.24 14.31 -22.79
C TYR A 563 -16.05 12.81 -22.91
N ASP A 564 -17.13 12.06 -22.77
CA ASP A 564 -17.14 10.61 -22.94
C ASP A 564 -17.04 10.20 -24.42
N ASP A 565 -16.93 8.92 -24.71
CA ASP A 565 -16.74 8.44 -26.08
C ASP A 565 -17.96 8.72 -26.97
N ALA A 566 -19.18 8.78 -26.43
CA ALA A 566 -20.38 9.15 -27.19
C ALA A 566 -20.35 10.62 -27.61
N GLU A 567 -20.00 11.51 -26.69
CA GLU A 567 -19.83 12.94 -26.96
C GLU A 567 -18.69 13.19 -27.95
N ARG A 568 -17.62 12.39 -27.90
CA ARG A 568 -16.48 12.47 -28.83
C ARG A 568 -16.86 12.01 -30.24
N GLU A 569 -17.70 10.99 -30.40
CA GLU A 569 -18.20 10.57 -31.71
C GLU A 569 -19.09 11.65 -32.34
N GLU A 570 -19.92 12.38 -31.55
CA GLU A 570 -20.66 13.55 -32.02
C GLU A 570 -19.71 14.68 -32.44
N LEU A 571 -18.70 15.02 -31.60
CA LEU A 571 -17.69 16.05 -31.95
C LEU A 571 -16.93 15.74 -33.21
N LYS A 572 -16.64 14.48 -33.47
CA LYS A 572 -15.96 14.02 -34.71
C LYS A 572 -16.75 14.39 -35.97
N GLN A 573 -18.09 14.38 -35.94
CA GLN A 573 -18.94 14.79 -37.08
C GLN A 573 -18.78 16.29 -37.40
N HIS A 574 -18.26 17.08 -36.43
CA HIS A 574 -17.99 18.52 -36.56
C HIS A 574 -16.47 18.84 -36.59
N ASN A 575 -15.66 17.91 -37.11
CA ASN A 575 -14.21 18.05 -37.30
C ASN A 575 -13.38 18.17 -36.00
N VAL A 576 -13.94 17.89 -34.86
CA VAL A 576 -13.19 17.78 -33.60
C VAL A 576 -12.97 16.29 -33.27
N GLN A 577 -11.86 15.78 -33.74
CA GLN A 577 -11.53 14.37 -33.58
C GLN A 577 -10.64 14.19 -32.34
N LEU A 578 -11.21 13.64 -31.26
CA LEU A 578 -10.50 13.28 -30.03
C LEU A 578 -10.32 11.76 -29.93
N PRO A 579 -9.24 11.27 -29.28
CA PRO A 579 -9.04 9.83 -29.09
C PRO A 579 -10.16 9.21 -28.25
N MET A 580 -10.62 8.04 -28.62
CA MET A 580 -11.62 7.24 -27.92
C MET A 580 -10.99 6.00 -27.27
N VAL A 581 -11.70 5.37 -26.35
CA VAL A 581 -11.22 4.15 -25.70
C VAL A 581 -10.95 3.02 -26.70
N LYS A 582 -11.79 2.91 -27.75
CA LYS A 582 -11.59 1.93 -28.82
C LYS A 582 -10.26 2.10 -29.56
N ASP A 583 -9.78 3.34 -29.75
CA ASP A 583 -8.51 3.61 -30.43
C ASP A 583 -7.32 3.03 -29.64
N ALA A 584 -7.37 3.15 -28.29
CA ALA A 584 -6.36 2.59 -27.41
C ALA A 584 -6.35 1.05 -27.42
N TYR A 585 -7.51 0.40 -27.53
CA TYR A 585 -7.59 -1.05 -27.70
C TYR A 585 -7.05 -1.50 -29.06
N ALA A 586 -7.32 -0.76 -30.14
CA ALA A 586 -6.75 -1.04 -31.46
C ALA A 586 -5.21 -0.92 -31.45
N GLU A 587 -4.67 0.08 -30.73
CA GLU A 587 -3.22 0.21 -30.53
C GLU A 587 -2.64 -0.97 -29.75
N ASP A 588 -3.27 -1.38 -28.64
CA ASP A 588 -2.82 -2.52 -27.83
C ASP A 588 -2.87 -3.84 -28.63
N TYR A 589 -3.88 -4.02 -29.49
CA TYR A 589 -3.98 -5.16 -30.38
C TYR A 589 -2.88 -5.19 -31.42
N TYR A 590 -2.56 -4.04 -32.04
CA TYR A 590 -1.42 -3.89 -32.92
C TYR A 590 -0.11 -4.24 -32.22
N PHE A 591 0.13 -3.70 -31.01
CA PHE A 591 1.36 -3.97 -30.25
C PHE A 591 1.48 -5.43 -29.84
N PHE A 592 0.39 -6.09 -29.50
CA PHE A 592 0.41 -7.51 -29.17
C PHE A 592 0.93 -8.33 -30.38
N TRP A 593 0.37 -8.15 -31.56
CA TRP A 593 0.84 -8.87 -32.74
C TRP A 593 2.25 -8.45 -33.14
N PHE A 594 2.54 -7.18 -33.05
CA PHE A 594 3.86 -6.67 -33.39
C PHE A 594 4.95 -7.28 -32.51
N ILE A 595 4.76 -7.37 -31.16
CA ILE A 595 5.76 -7.94 -30.26
C ILE A 595 5.87 -9.46 -30.39
N THR A 596 4.75 -10.16 -30.59
CA THR A 596 4.76 -11.62 -30.76
C THR A 596 5.57 -12.04 -31.98
N LEU A 597 5.51 -11.28 -33.09
CA LEU A 597 6.24 -11.53 -34.31
C LEU A 597 7.71 -11.06 -34.26
N GLN A 598 8.19 -10.41 -33.22
CA GLN A 598 9.61 -10.14 -32.98
C GLN A 598 10.39 -11.37 -32.47
N ALA A 599 9.69 -12.42 -32.00
CA ALA A 599 10.33 -13.67 -31.60
C ALA A 599 10.84 -14.46 -32.80
N CYS A 600 12.07 -14.99 -32.73
CA CYS A 600 12.67 -15.78 -33.82
C CYS A 600 12.75 -17.27 -33.47
N GLU A 601 12.98 -17.66 -32.21
CA GLU A 601 13.15 -19.05 -31.78
C GLU A 601 12.01 -19.52 -30.88
N GLN A 602 11.62 -18.70 -29.86
CA GLN A 602 10.58 -19.04 -28.92
C GLN A 602 9.85 -17.81 -28.40
N LEU A 603 8.54 -17.96 -28.23
CA LEU A 603 7.64 -17.01 -27.62
C LEU A 603 6.94 -17.65 -26.42
N VAL A 604 7.02 -17.02 -25.26
CA VAL A 604 6.36 -17.47 -24.03
C VAL A 604 5.44 -16.38 -23.53
N LEU A 605 4.15 -16.69 -23.35
CA LEU A 605 3.15 -15.79 -22.77
C LEU A 605 2.81 -16.28 -21.38
N THR A 606 2.83 -15.37 -20.40
CA THR A 606 2.54 -15.71 -19.02
C THR A 606 1.47 -14.82 -18.42
N TRP A 607 0.71 -15.36 -17.48
CA TRP A 607 -0.28 -14.63 -16.67
C TRP A 607 -0.60 -15.40 -15.40
N PHE A 608 -1.34 -14.75 -14.51
CA PHE A 608 -2.03 -15.35 -13.38
C PHE A 608 -3.47 -14.84 -13.32
N GLU A 609 -4.33 -15.54 -12.60
CA GLU A 609 -5.73 -15.19 -12.42
C GLU A 609 -6.04 -15.00 -10.94
N ASP A 610 -6.83 -14.00 -10.64
CA ASP A 610 -7.34 -13.71 -9.30
C ASP A 610 -8.78 -13.19 -9.37
N SER A 611 -9.34 -12.76 -8.24
CA SER A 611 -10.70 -12.21 -8.18
C SER A 611 -10.90 -10.93 -8.99
N SER A 612 -9.81 -10.25 -9.38
CA SER A 612 -9.85 -8.95 -10.07
C SER A 612 -9.73 -9.05 -11.59
N ALA A 613 -9.07 -10.08 -12.12
CA ALA A 613 -8.84 -10.21 -13.55
C ALA A 613 -8.58 -11.66 -14.00
N VAL A 614 -9.03 -11.97 -15.20
CA VAL A 614 -8.85 -13.24 -15.89
C VAL A 614 -7.82 -13.12 -17.01
N ARG A 615 -7.53 -14.23 -17.67
CA ARG A 615 -6.64 -14.31 -18.86
C ARG A 615 -7.06 -13.31 -19.95
N SER A 616 -6.06 -12.68 -20.56
CA SER A 616 -6.26 -11.80 -21.72
C SER A 616 -6.92 -12.51 -22.90
N VAL A 617 -7.84 -11.82 -23.57
CA VAL A 617 -8.44 -12.28 -24.82
C VAL A 617 -7.41 -12.54 -25.91
N TYR A 618 -6.28 -11.81 -25.90
CA TYR A 618 -5.20 -11.97 -26.89
C TYR A 618 -4.53 -13.34 -26.84
N VAL A 619 -4.45 -13.97 -25.68
CA VAL A 619 -3.96 -15.34 -25.55
C VAL A 619 -4.88 -16.31 -26.28
N GLY A 620 -6.21 -16.15 -26.12
CA GLY A 620 -7.19 -16.93 -26.85
C GLY A 620 -7.12 -16.72 -28.37
N GLU A 621 -6.87 -15.49 -28.80
CA GLU A 621 -6.64 -15.19 -30.23
C GLU A 621 -5.41 -15.92 -30.76
N LEU A 622 -4.29 -15.87 -30.04
CA LEU A 622 -3.06 -16.58 -30.45
C LEU A 622 -3.31 -18.11 -30.52
N GLN A 623 -3.98 -18.68 -29.54
CA GLN A 623 -4.26 -20.12 -29.50
C GLN A 623 -5.04 -20.64 -30.71
N LYS A 624 -5.93 -19.84 -31.31
CA LYS A 624 -6.67 -20.19 -32.52
C LYS A 624 -5.78 -20.46 -33.75
N HIS A 625 -4.53 -20.01 -33.71
CA HIS A 625 -3.59 -20.21 -34.85
C HIS A 625 -2.85 -21.57 -34.76
N TYR A 626 -3.02 -22.34 -33.67
CA TYR A 626 -2.27 -23.58 -33.48
C TYR A 626 -3.19 -24.75 -33.10
N ILE A 627 -2.76 -25.96 -33.40
CA ILE A 627 -3.42 -27.20 -32.97
C ILE A 627 -2.91 -27.51 -31.56
N ASN A 628 -3.80 -27.75 -30.61
CA ASN A 628 -3.48 -28.20 -29.25
C ASN A 628 -2.45 -27.32 -28.51
N LEU A 629 -2.48 -26.01 -28.74
CA LEU A 629 -1.73 -25.08 -27.91
C LEU A 629 -2.47 -24.91 -26.56
N GLU A 630 -2.24 -25.87 -25.65
CA GLU A 630 -2.84 -25.87 -24.33
C GLU A 630 -2.06 -24.94 -23.40
N THR A 631 -2.77 -24.41 -22.41
CA THR A 631 -2.14 -23.63 -21.35
C THR A 631 -1.51 -24.56 -20.34
N GLU A 632 -0.23 -24.40 -20.08
CA GLU A 632 0.48 -25.10 -19.01
C GLU A 632 0.22 -24.38 -17.69
N GLU A 633 -0.37 -25.09 -16.72
CA GLU A 633 -0.55 -24.58 -15.35
C GLU A 633 0.68 -24.90 -14.51
N ILE A 634 1.36 -23.84 -14.04
CA ILE A 634 2.60 -23.99 -13.29
C ILE A 634 2.32 -23.72 -11.81
N PHE A 635 2.30 -24.75 -10.99
CA PHE A 635 2.12 -24.67 -9.54
C PHE A 635 3.44 -24.75 -8.77
N ASP A 636 4.46 -25.36 -9.37
CA ASP A 636 5.78 -25.54 -8.75
C ASP A 636 6.89 -25.40 -9.78
N LYS A 637 8.05 -24.92 -9.35
CA LYS A 637 9.23 -24.76 -10.19
C LYS A 637 10.49 -25.20 -9.47
N GLU A 638 11.52 -25.57 -10.21
CA GLU A 638 12.83 -25.81 -9.63
C GLU A 638 13.43 -24.51 -9.04
N PRO A 639 14.07 -24.57 -7.87
CA PRO A 639 14.69 -23.41 -7.26
C PRO A 639 15.76 -22.79 -8.15
N ALA A 640 15.70 -21.50 -8.37
CA ALA A 640 16.67 -20.76 -9.16
C ALA A 640 17.68 -19.97 -8.30
N SER A 641 17.47 -19.91 -6.99
CA SER A 641 18.38 -19.29 -6.03
C SER A 641 18.56 -20.17 -4.78
N ILE A 642 19.60 -19.87 -4.00
CA ILE A 642 19.81 -20.52 -2.70
C ILE A 642 18.62 -20.22 -1.77
N GLN A 643 18.09 -19.01 -1.81
CA GLN A 643 16.98 -18.59 -0.98
C GLN A 643 15.69 -19.35 -1.30
N GLU A 644 15.38 -19.56 -2.58
CA GLU A 644 14.25 -20.40 -2.99
C GLU A 644 14.47 -21.87 -2.62
N ALA A 645 15.69 -22.37 -2.81
CA ALA A 645 16.05 -23.73 -2.41
C ALA A 645 15.87 -23.94 -0.90
N LEU A 646 16.23 -22.92 -0.08
CA LEU A 646 16.00 -22.92 1.36
C LEU A 646 14.50 -22.96 1.70
N MET A 647 13.68 -22.17 1.00
CA MET A 647 12.24 -22.16 1.21
C MET A 647 11.58 -23.47 0.75
N LYS A 648 12.01 -24.03 -0.39
CA LYS A 648 11.48 -25.26 -0.96
C LYS A 648 11.98 -26.51 -0.23
N GLY A 649 13.19 -26.48 0.29
CA GLY A 649 13.78 -27.56 1.11
C GLY A 649 13.01 -27.85 2.40
N ARG A 650 12.10 -26.94 2.78
CA ARG A 650 11.14 -27.18 3.87
C ARG A 650 10.11 -28.26 3.54
N SER A 651 9.87 -28.56 2.27
CA SER A 651 8.77 -29.46 1.90
C SER A 651 9.16 -30.83 1.37
N ASN A 652 10.31 -31.07 0.69
CA ASN A 652 10.34 -32.23 -0.22
C ASN A 652 11.57 -33.13 -0.32
N SER A 653 12.73 -32.91 0.31
CA SER A 653 13.76 -33.97 0.32
C SER A 653 14.78 -33.91 1.48
N GLU A 654 14.95 -35.05 2.17
CA GLU A 654 15.95 -35.21 3.24
C GLU A 654 17.38 -35.00 2.75
N ASP A 655 17.69 -35.38 1.51
CA ASP A 655 19.05 -35.28 0.96
C ASP A 655 19.48 -33.83 0.71
N PHE A 656 18.60 -33.01 0.17
CA PHE A 656 18.87 -31.58 -0.04
C PHE A 656 19.00 -30.81 1.28
N ARG A 657 18.19 -31.16 2.29
CA ARG A 657 18.28 -30.60 3.64
C ARG A 657 19.63 -30.87 4.28
N LYS A 658 20.17 -32.10 4.18
CA LYS A 658 21.45 -32.48 4.77
C LYS A 658 22.65 -31.84 4.07
N GLU A 659 22.62 -31.72 2.75
CA GLU A 659 23.77 -31.25 1.97
C GLU A 659 23.98 -29.73 2.05
N TRP A 660 22.89 -28.94 2.08
CA TRP A 660 22.98 -27.48 1.98
C TRP A 660 22.67 -26.72 3.27
N LEU A 661 21.89 -27.30 4.17
CA LEU A 661 21.39 -26.58 5.35
C LEU A 661 21.87 -27.18 6.67
N GLY A 662 22.32 -28.45 6.67
CA GLY A 662 22.71 -29.12 7.88
C GLY A 662 21.69 -29.00 9.00
N GLU A 663 22.14 -28.78 10.23
CA GLU A 663 21.28 -28.60 11.40
C GLU A 663 20.26 -27.45 11.30
N LEU A 664 20.55 -26.40 10.51
CA LEU A 664 19.61 -25.26 10.34
C LEU A 664 18.34 -25.66 9.59
N ALA A 665 18.42 -26.61 8.64
CA ALA A 665 17.22 -27.10 7.93
C ALA A 665 16.34 -27.98 8.84
N GLU A 666 16.98 -28.83 9.66
CA GLU A 666 16.25 -29.65 10.62
C GLU A 666 15.51 -28.75 11.63
N ARG A 667 16.18 -27.73 12.13
CA ARG A 667 15.59 -26.75 13.04
C ARG A 667 14.42 -25.97 12.39
N ALA A 668 14.57 -25.54 11.14
CA ALA A 668 13.50 -24.83 10.42
C ALA A 668 12.28 -25.75 10.16
N ALA A 669 12.51 -27.02 9.83
CA ALA A 669 11.44 -28.00 9.66
C ALA A 669 10.70 -28.28 10.97
N MET A 670 11.42 -28.38 12.09
CA MET A 670 10.83 -28.54 13.42
C MET A 670 9.96 -27.38 13.85
N VAL A 671 10.29 -26.16 13.43
CA VAL A 671 9.47 -24.96 13.71
C VAL A 671 8.14 -25.00 12.94
N ASP A 672 8.12 -25.62 11.74
CA ASP A 672 6.89 -25.77 10.94
C ASP A 672 6.01 -26.96 11.43
N GLU A 673 6.59 -27.90 12.15
CA GLU A 673 5.87 -29.04 12.79
C GLU A 673 5.34 -28.70 14.21
N ILE A 674 4.94 -27.46 14.44
CA ILE A 674 4.43 -26.93 15.74
C ILE A 674 3.35 -27.83 16.39
N ARG A 675 2.75 -28.75 15.65
CA ARG A 675 1.63 -29.59 16.11
C ARG A 675 2.03 -31.00 16.58
N LEU A 676 3.23 -31.48 16.28
CA LEU A 676 3.51 -32.91 16.33
C LEU A 676 4.57 -33.36 17.33
N SER A 677 5.34 -32.44 17.94
CA SER A 677 6.38 -32.82 18.91
C SER A 677 6.57 -31.77 20.00
N GLU A 678 6.70 -32.23 21.23
CA GLU A 678 7.05 -31.39 22.38
C GLU A 678 8.55 -31.10 22.36
N THR A 679 8.95 -30.00 21.72
CA THR A 679 10.34 -29.57 21.61
C THR A 679 10.50 -28.11 21.98
N GLU A 680 11.75 -27.65 22.16
CA GLU A 680 12.08 -26.25 22.41
C GLU A 680 11.59 -25.32 21.28
N TYR A 681 11.45 -25.79 20.03
CA TYR A 681 10.93 -25.02 18.89
C TYR A 681 9.40 -24.92 18.89
N THR A 682 8.72 -25.75 19.65
CA THR A 682 7.26 -25.73 19.82
C THR A 682 6.82 -24.98 21.09
N GLY A 683 7.76 -24.44 21.84
CA GLY A 683 7.51 -23.64 23.04
C GLY A 683 7.70 -24.40 24.35
N VAL A 684 8.28 -25.59 24.33
CA VAL A 684 8.66 -26.34 25.53
C VAL A 684 10.14 -26.05 25.85
N LEU A 685 10.38 -25.37 26.98
CA LEU A 685 11.74 -25.04 27.41
C LEU A 685 12.41 -26.26 28.04
N SER A 686 13.62 -26.60 27.55
CA SER A 686 14.41 -27.71 28.05
C SER A 686 15.63 -27.29 28.91
N ASP A 687 16.10 -26.05 28.78
CA ASP A 687 17.21 -25.51 29.56
C ASP A 687 16.76 -25.09 30.97
N GLU A 688 17.26 -25.77 31.98
CA GLU A 688 16.98 -25.49 33.39
C GLU A 688 17.30 -24.04 33.80
N ASN A 689 18.37 -23.43 33.25
CA ASN A 689 18.72 -22.05 33.56
C ASN A 689 17.68 -21.08 32.99
N LEU A 690 17.14 -21.37 31.78
CA LEU A 690 16.11 -20.58 31.15
C LEU A 690 14.78 -20.73 31.92
N ILE A 691 14.42 -21.95 32.28
CA ILE A 691 13.24 -22.25 33.11
C ILE A 691 13.30 -21.48 34.42
N ASN A 692 14.47 -21.51 35.09
CA ASN A 692 14.64 -20.79 36.35
C ASN A 692 14.55 -19.26 36.20
N LYS A 693 15.05 -18.70 35.11
CA LYS A 693 14.89 -17.26 34.78
C LYS A 693 13.41 -16.91 34.55
N VAL A 694 12.68 -17.76 33.83
CA VAL A 694 11.24 -17.58 33.60
C VAL A 694 10.47 -17.66 34.93
N LYS A 695 10.72 -18.67 35.78
CA LYS A 695 10.16 -18.78 37.11
C LYS A 695 10.42 -17.53 37.96
N ALA A 696 11.66 -17.04 37.99
CA ALA A 696 12.03 -15.85 38.71
C ALA A 696 11.30 -14.61 38.23
N LYS A 697 11.06 -14.48 36.90
CA LYS A 697 10.36 -13.36 36.32
C LYS A 697 8.86 -13.40 36.61
N ILE A 698 8.24 -14.57 36.53
CA ILE A 698 6.80 -14.77 36.81
C ILE A 698 6.54 -14.65 38.32
N GLY A 699 7.43 -15.18 39.16
CA GLY A 699 7.30 -15.19 40.60
C GLY A 699 6.27 -16.20 41.09
N SER A 700 5.82 -16.04 42.37
CA SER A 700 4.85 -16.92 43.05
C SER A 700 3.45 -16.31 43.22
N ASN A 701 3.20 -15.14 42.62
CA ASN A 701 1.94 -14.42 42.72
C ASN A 701 1.16 -14.52 41.43
N PHE A 702 -0.02 -15.08 41.50
CA PHE A 702 -0.91 -15.28 40.34
C PHE A 702 -2.23 -14.54 40.50
N SER A 703 -2.88 -14.20 39.38
CA SER A 703 -4.26 -13.72 39.34
C SER A 703 -5.10 -14.64 38.45
N ALA A 704 -6.42 -14.54 38.55
CA ALA A 704 -7.33 -15.28 37.67
C ALA A 704 -7.01 -15.00 36.19
N SER A 705 -6.92 -13.72 35.79
CA SER A 705 -6.64 -13.34 34.42
C SER A 705 -5.27 -13.83 33.88
N MET A 706 -4.30 -13.97 34.77
CA MET A 706 -2.99 -14.50 34.42
C MET A 706 -3.06 -15.99 34.09
N LEU A 707 -3.80 -16.75 34.87
CA LEU A 707 -3.99 -18.20 34.69
C LEU A 707 -4.91 -18.50 33.49
N GLU A 708 -5.95 -17.69 33.27
CA GLU A 708 -6.83 -17.76 32.11
C GLU A 708 -6.06 -17.47 30.82
N GLY A 709 -5.16 -16.48 30.84
CA GLY A 709 -4.27 -16.19 29.71
C GLY A 709 -3.43 -17.40 29.31
N TYR A 710 -2.88 -18.12 30.30
CA TYR A 710 -2.18 -19.39 30.06
C TYR A 710 -3.11 -20.49 29.55
N ALA A 711 -4.29 -20.62 30.14
CA ALA A 711 -5.28 -21.58 29.72
C ALA A 711 -5.74 -21.40 28.28
N HIS A 712 -5.91 -20.15 27.84
CA HIS A 712 -6.29 -19.84 26.46
C HIS A 712 -5.19 -20.16 25.47
N CYS A 713 -3.95 -19.75 25.73
CA CYS A 713 -2.79 -20.06 24.88
C CYS A 713 -1.49 -19.89 25.67
N PRO A 714 -0.78 -21.00 26.01
CA PRO A 714 0.49 -20.94 26.73
C PRO A 714 1.56 -20.08 26.05
N PHE A 715 1.64 -20.10 24.72
CA PHE A 715 2.57 -19.27 23.97
C PHE A 715 2.24 -17.78 24.08
N SER A 716 0.95 -17.43 24.01
CA SER A 716 0.51 -16.04 24.20
C SER A 716 0.86 -15.53 25.60
N PHE A 717 0.71 -16.38 26.61
CA PHE A 717 1.14 -16.06 27.97
C PHE A 717 2.65 -15.81 28.06
N LEU A 718 3.48 -16.65 27.45
CA LEU A 718 4.93 -16.46 27.38
C LEU A 718 5.28 -15.11 26.74
N ALA A 719 4.72 -14.84 25.58
CA ALA A 719 4.99 -13.61 24.83
C ALA A 719 4.60 -12.36 25.63
N GLN A 720 3.42 -12.34 26.21
CA GLN A 720 2.92 -11.16 26.92
C GLN A 720 3.51 -10.98 28.31
N LYS A 721 3.63 -12.06 29.10
CA LYS A 721 4.03 -11.96 30.51
C LYS A 721 5.54 -12.11 30.75
N VAL A 722 6.23 -12.85 29.87
CA VAL A 722 7.68 -13.07 30.00
C VAL A 722 8.46 -12.17 29.06
N TRP A 723 8.09 -12.10 27.78
CA TRP A 723 8.79 -11.24 26.83
C TRP A 723 8.31 -9.80 26.83
N GLY A 724 7.09 -9.53 27.29
CA GLY A 724 6.51 -8.18 27.32
C GLY A 724 5.99 -7.71 25.97
N VAL A 725 5.71 -8.66 25.05
CA VAL A 725 5.14 -8.35 23.74
C VAL A 725 3.64 -8.07 23.90
N ASN A 726 3.27 -6.82 23.76
CA ASN A 726 1.87 -6.39 23.83
C ASN A 726 1.48 -5.71 22.50
N SER A 727 0.18 -5.75 22.17
CA SER A 727 -0.34 -4.94 21.07
C SER A 727 -0.22 -3.46 21.42
N TYR A 728 0.25 -2.68 20.44
CA TYR A 728 0.25 -1.24 20.56
C TYR A 728 -1.18 -0.71 20.48
N GLN A 729 -1.59 0.04 21.48
CA GLN A 729 -2.86 0.78 21.47
C GLN A 729 -2.56 2.25 21.73
N GLU A 730 -2.85 3.07 20.73
CA GLU A 730 -2.76 4.51 20.86
C GLU A 730 -3.87 5.01 21.79
N LYS A 731 -3.52 5.86 22.76
CA LYS A 731 -4.54 6.48 23.59
C LYS A 731 -5.38 7.47 22.79
N GLU A 732 -6.67 7.22 22.76
CA GLU A 732 -7.65 8.05 22.06
C GLU A 732 -8.31 9.06 23.03
N GLU A 733 -8.98 10.07 22.46
CA GLU A 733 -9.75 11.05 23.22
C GLU A 733 -11.01 10.45 23.86
N VAL A 734 -11.52 9.37 23.27
CA VAL A 734 -12.71 8.66 23.74
C VAL A 734 -12.31 7.64 24.80
N THR A 735 -13.11 7.54 25.83
CA THR A 735 -12.90 6.56 26.92
C THR A 735 -12.80 5.15 26.35
N SER A 736 -11.72 4.44 26.63
CA SER A 736 -11.55 3.08 26.16
C SER A 736 -12.55 2.11 26.81
N PRO A 737 -12.88 0.99 26.19
CA PRO A 737 -13.76 -0.02 26.81
C PRO A 737 -13.31 -0.47 28.20
N THR A 738 -12.01 -0.46 28.46
CA THR A 738 -11.41 -0.82 29.75
C THR A 738 -11.64 0.28 30.79
N GLU A 739 -11.44 1.54 30.41
CA GLU A 739 -11.70 2.69 31.30
C GLU A 739 -13.18 2.83 31.63
N GLU A 740 -14.07 2.60 30.64
CA GLU A 740 -15.52 2.51 30.92
C GLU A 740 -15.86 1.42 31.95
N GLY A 741 -15.26 0.23 31.79
CA GLY A 741 -15.45 -0.89 32.72
C GLY A 741 -15.03 -0.48 34.11
N THR A 742 -13.86 0.11 34.30
CA THR A 742 -13.35 0.56 35.57
C THR A 742 -14.28 1.62 36.20
N LEU A 743 -14.69 2.63 35.43
CA LEU A 743 -15.62 3.66 35.89
C LEU A 743 -16.94 3.05 36.39
N ILE A 744 -17.52 2.12 35.63
CA ILE A 744 -18.77 1.46 36.03
C ILE A 744 -18.60 0.68 37.30
N HIS A 745 -17.50 -0.09 37.47
CA HIS A 745 -17.23 -0.84 38.72
C HIS A 745 -17.13 0.09 39.93
N GLU A 746 -16.39 1.21 39.80
CA GLU A 746 -16.26 2.21 40.86
C GLU A 746 -17.62 2.86 41.26
N VAL A 747 -18.43 3.21 40.22
CA VAL A 747 -19.79 3.75 40.48
C VAL A 747 -20.68 2.74 41.21
N LEU A 748 -20.67 1.49 40.73
CA LEU A 748 -21.48 0.43 41.33
C LEU A 748 -21.01 0.09 42.76
N ALA A 749 -19.70 0.07 42.97
CA ALA A 749 -19.14 -0.14 44.33
C ALA A 749 -19.52 0.98 45.30
N ASN A 750 -19.40 2.25 44.84
CA ASN A 750 -19.80 3.42 45.66
C ASN A 750 -21.30 3.40 45.99
N PHE A 751 -22.13 3.09 44.98
CA PHE A 751 -23.58 3.03 45.18
C PHE A 751 -24.01 1.88 46.10
N ILE A 752 -23.58 0.64 45.82
CA ILE A 752 -23.90 -0.53 46.65
C ILE A 752 -23.27 -0.41 48.02
N GLY A 753 -22.09 0.17 48.14
CA GLY A 753 -21.40 0.42 49.41
C GLY A 753 -22.22 1.27 50.43
N LYS A 754 -23.12 2.13 49.92
CA LYS A 754 -24.05 2.91 50.76
C LYS A 754 -25.24 2.08 51.26
N HIS A 755 -25.51 0.93 50.67
CA HIS A 755 -26.67 0.07 50.92
C HIS A 755 -26.26 -1.33 51.45
N LEU A 756 -25.09 -1.46 52.05
CA LEU A 756 -24.65 -2.73 52.65
C LEU A 756 -25.61 -3.19 53.73
N HIS A 757 -25.84 -4.49 53.83
CA HIS A 757 -26.72 -5.20 54.75
C HIS A 757 -28.21 -4.85 54.63
N GLU A 758 -28.61 -4.16 53.57
CA GLU A 758 -30.00 -3.79 53.30
C GLU A 758 -30.39 -4.14 51.85
N LYS A 759 -31.70 -4.37 51.66
CA LYS A 759 -32.26 -4.56 50.32
C LYS A 759 -32.61 -3.23 49.70
N LEU A 760 -32.27 -2.99 48.44
CA LEU A 760 -32.65 -1.78 47.68
C LEU A 760 -34.17 -1.63 47.55
N VAL A 761 -34.95 -2.71 47.62
CA VAL A 761 -36.40 -2.69 47.58
C VAL A 761 -37.09 -1.95 48.75
N LYS A 762 -36.32 -1.60 49.78
CA LYS A 762 -36.79 -0.74 50.87
C LYS A 762 -36.91 0.73 50.51
N TYR A 763 -36.26 1.15 49.42
CA TYR A 763 -36.16 2.54 48.99
C TYR A 763 -36.99 2.76 47.73
N ASP A 764 -37.42 4.03 47.54
CA ASP A 764 -38.09 4.41 46.29
C ASP A 764 -37.11 4.35 45.11
N ARG A 765 -37.58 3.91 43.97
CA ARG A 765 -36.77 3.75 42.76
C ARG A 765 -36.22 5.09 42.19
N SER A 766 -37.00 6.17 42.35
CA SER A 766 -36.59 7.49 41.91
C SER A 766 -35.44 8.02 42.77
N ASP A 767 -35.48 7.78 44.08
CA ASP A 767 -34.45 8.23 45.02
C ASP A 767 -33.14 7.45 44.76
N LEU A 768 -33.24 6.14 44.58
CA LEU A 768 -32.11 5.29 44.22
C LEU A 768 -31.46 5.72 42.88
N TRP A 769 -32.30 6.12 41.91
CA TRP A 769 -31.80 6.60 40.66
C TRP A 769 -31.06 7.95 40.78
N GLU A 770 -31.58 8.88 41.56
CA GLU A 770 -30.88 10.15 41.79
C GLU A 770 -29.57 9.94 42.54
N GLU A 771 -29.55 9.01 43.50
CA GLU A 771 -28.34 8.65 44.20
C GLU A 771 -27.29 7.98 43.29
N LEU A 772 -27.69 7.05 42.40
CA LEU A 772 -26.80 6.40 41.46
C LEU A 772 -26.21 7.40 40.44
N LYS A 773 -27.02 8.35 39.95
CA LYS A 773 -26.52 9.44 39.13
C LYS A 773 -25.48 10.29 39.85
N LYS A 774 -25.71 10.58 41.13
CA LYS A 774 -24.76 11.34 41.92
C LYS A 774 -23.46 10.59 42.11
N CYS A 775 -23.48 9.27 42.34
CA CYS A 775 -22.29 8.42 42.41
C CYS A 775 -21.54 8.45 41.06
N PHE A 776 -22.28 8.39 39.93
CA PHE A 776 -21.68 8.48 38.61
C PHE A 776 -20.96 9.82 38.38
N ASP A 777 -21.62 10.94 38.72
CA ASP A 777 -21.04 12.27 38.54
C ASP A 777 -19.83 12.51 39.47
N GLU A 778 -19.85 11.94 40.73
CA GLU A 778 -18.73 11.97 41.67
C GLU A 778 -17.51 11.21 41.11
N GLU A 779 -17.68 10.02 40.50
CA GLU A 779 -16.58 9.23 39.95
C GLU A 779 -16.05 9.87 38.67
N CYS A 780 -16.92 10.39 37.79
CA CYS A 780 -16.48 11.15 36.61
C CYS A 780 -15.63 12.37 37.01
N ALA A 781 -15.99 13.08 38.08
CA ALA A 781 -15.24 14.24 38.53
C ALA A 781 -13.81 13.88 39.02
N LYS A 782 -13.60 12.67 39.55
CA LYS A 782 -12.26 12.17 39.93
C LYS A 782 -11.33 11.92 38.72
N LEU A 783 -11.90 11.57 37.57
CA LEU A 783 -11.15 11.29 36.34
C LEU A 783 -10.60 12.56 35.64
N GLY A 784 -11.02 13.76 36.11
CA GLY A 784 -10.47 15.07 35.70
C GLY A 784 -10.84 15.49 34.28
N SER A 785 -11.75 16.45 34.12
CA SER A 785 -12.02 17.14 32.87
C SER A 785 -10.89 18.09 32.48
N GLN A 786 -10.10 17.80 31.45
CA GLN A 786 -9.28 18.80 30.78
C GLN A 786 -10.09 19.36 29.60
N GLY A 787 -10.58 20.59 29.74
CA GLY A 787 -11.49 21.23 28.85
C GLY A 787 -10.97 21.47 27.43
N ASN A 788 -11.81 21.11 26.46
CA ASN A 788 -11.84 21.65 25.10
C ASN A 788 -13.27 21.49 24.55
N SER A 789 -13.83 22.55 24.00
CA SER A 789 -15.26 22.66 23.68
C SER A 789 -15.86 21.65 22.69
N ALA A 790 -15.05 20.95 21.90
CA ALA A 790 -15.49 19.83 21.04
C ALA A 790 -15.58 18.49 21.79
N LYS A 791 -14.83 18.32 22.90
CA LYS A 791 -14.88 17.19 23.82
C LYS A 791 -16.20 17.09 24.55
N ASP A 792 -16.79 18.24 24.91
CA ASP A 792 -17.97 18.29 25.80
C ASP A 792 -19.17 17.56 25.20
N ILE A 793 -19.41 17.66 23.89
CA ILE A 793 -20.58 17.02 23.23
C ILE A 793 -20.46 15.50 23.15
N PHE A 794 -19.29 14.96 22.79
CA PHE A 794 -19.07 13.51 22.73
C PHE A 794 -19.07 12.90 24.13
N GLN A 795 -18.49 13.58 25.10
CA GLN A 795 -18.43 13.17 26.49
C GLN A 795 -19.81 13.19 27.14
N GLU A 796 -20.63 14.21 26.87
CA GLU A 796 -22.04 14.26 27.31
C GLU A 796 -22.87 13.11 26.71
N ALA A 797 -22.71 12.80 25.42
CA ALA A 797 -23.41 11.69 24.76
C ALA A 797 -23.00 10.35 25.38
N GLU A 798 -21.72 10.17 25.65
CA GLU A 798 -21.18 8.95 26.30
C GLU A 798 -21.64 8.81 27.73
N HIS A 799 -21.61 9.87 28.52
CA HIS A 799 -22.16 9.90 29.88
C HIS A 799 -23.66 9.58 29.89
N ALA A 800 -24.42 10.11 28.93
CA ALA A 800 -25.85 9.79 28.79
C ALA A 800 -26.06 8.30 28.47
N ARG A 801 -25.22 7.71 27.60
CA ARG A 801 -25.22 6.28 27.27
C ARG A 801 -24.94 5.41 28.51
N LEU A 802 -23.90 5.77 29.27
CA LEU A 802 -23.51 5.04 30.48
C LEU A 802 -24.58 5.16 31.58
N LYS A 803 -25.17 6.34 31.77
CA LYS A 803 -26.31 6.54 32.72
C LYS A 803 -27.50 5.67 32.33
N ASN A 804 -27.83 5.55 31.04
CA ASN A 804 -28.89 4.64 30.57
C ASN A 804 -28.57 3.15 30.87
N LEU A 805 -27.30 2.76 30.75
CA LEU A 805 -26.85 1.41 31.10
C LEU A 805 -27.03 1.16 32.60
N LEU A 806 -26.62 2.11 33.44
CA LEU A 806 -26.76 2.04 34.90
C LEU A 806 -28.24 2.06 35.33
N LEU A 807 -29.11 2.80 34.69
CA LEU A 807 -30.54 2.78 34.92
C LEU A 807 -31.13 1.38 34.65
N LYS A 808 -30.75 0.79 33.54
CA LYS A 808 -31.15 -0.58 33.16
C LYS A 808 -30.69 -1.57 34.21
N TRP A 809 -29.42 -1.46 34.66
CA TRP A 809 -28.87 -2.28 35.74
C TRP A 809 -29.66 -2.11 37.03
N LEU A 810 -29.95 -0.86 37.48
CA LEU A 810 -30.72 -0.58 38.71
C LEU A 810 -32.09 -1.22 38.69
N MET A 811 -32.80 -1.13 37.55
CA MET A 811 -34.15 -1.74 37.41
C MET A 811 -34.10 -3.27 37.53
N GLN A 812 -33.09 -3.89 36.93
CA GLN A 812 -32.91 -5.35 37.02
C GLN A 812 -32.42 -5.78 38.40
N GLU A 813 -31.51 -5.04 39.03
CA GLU A 813 -31.04 -5.29 40.37
C GLU A 813 -32.19 -5.20 41.37
N TYR A 814 -33.02 -4.16 41.31
CA TYR A 814 -34.19 -4.00 42.10
C TYR A 814 -35.16 -5.17 41.96
N TYR A 815 -35.39 -5.64 40.73
CA TYR A 815 -36.19 -6.83 40.46
C TYR A 815 -35.58 -8.08 41.09
N TYR A 816 -34.30 -8.35 40.92
CA TYR A 816 -33.62 -9.50 41.50
C TYR A 816 -33.70 -9.48 43.02
N GLN A 817 -33.53 -8.36 43.69
CA GLN A 817 -33.65 -8.25 45.14
C GLN A 817 -35.09 -8.44 45.65
N THR A 818 -36.09 -8.27 44.78
CA THR A 818 -37.49 -8.59 45.11
C THR A 818 -37.72 -10.09 45.21
N ILE A 819 -37.09 -10.85 44.32
CA ILE A 819 -37.30 -12.30 44.23
C ILE A 819 -36.29 -13.10 45.08
N TRP A 820 -35.18 -12.50 45.49
CA TRP A 820 -34.16 -13.15 46.32
C TRP A 820 -34.57 -13.18 47.77
N ASN A 821 -34.65 -14.39 48.36
CA ASN A 821 -34.92 -14.53 49.76
C ASN A 821 -33.63 -14.34 50.55
N ASP A 822 -33.64 -13.39 51.49
CA ASP A 822 -32.64 -13.19 52.57
C ASP A 822 -31.20 -12.82 52.15
N PHE A 823 -30.82 -12.85 50.88
CA PHE A 823 -29.51 -12.34 50.44
C PHE A 823 -29.55 -10.80 50.33
N VAL A 824 -28.58 -10.16 50.91
CA VAL A 824 -28.37 -8.69 50.87
C VAL A 824 -26.94 -8.38 50.45
N PRO A 825 -26.65 -7.21 49.84
CA PRO A 825 -25.28 -6.74 49.62
C PRO A 825 -24.50 -6.78 50.93
N TYR A 826 -23.39 -7.51 50.97
CA TYR A 826 -22.63 -7.75 52.18
C TYR A 826 -21.30 -7.03 52.21
N GLU A 827 -20.57 -7.08 51.10
CA GLU A 827 -19.27 -6.45 50.93
C GLU A 827 -19.08 -6.08 49.45
N VAL A 828 -18.32 -5.02 49.15
CA VAL A 828 -17.93 -4.61 47.79
C VAL A 828 -16.43 -4.40 47.73
N GLU A 829 -15.84 -4.62 46.52
CA GLU A 829 -14.42 -4.39 46.21
C GLU A 829 -13.47 -5.05 47.23
N TRP A 830 -13.84 -6.25 47.71
CA TRP A 830 -13.01 -6.97 48.67
C TRP A 830 -11.77 -7.53 48.02
N GLU A 831 -10.60 -7.09 48.47
CA GLU A 831 -9.30 -7.47 47.95
C GLU A 831 -8.62 -8.52 48.86
N PHE A 832 -8.19 -9.62 48.22
CA PHE A 832 -7.30 -10.60 48.80
C PHE A 832 -5.97 -10.57 48.08
N SER A 833 -4.92 -10.13 48.77
CA SER A 833 -3.62 -9.88 48.17
C SER A 833 -2.50 -9.94 49.22
N ASN A 834 -1.27 -10.06 48.72
CA ASN A 834 -0.07 -9.94 49.54
C ASN A 834 0.06 -8.57 50.24
N LYS A 835 -0.48 -7.51 49.63
CA LYS A 835 -0.46 -6.16 50.20
C LYS A 835 -1.28 -6.11 51.48
N ASN A 836 -2.37 -6.84 51.51
CA ASN A 836 -3.28 -6.90 52.65
C ASN A 836 -2.97 -8.09 53.60
N ASN A 837 -1.86 -8.81 53.35
CA ASN A 837 -1.46 -10.01 54.12
C ASN A 837 -2.51 -11.14 54.13
N ASN A 838 -3.40 -11.18 53.15
CA ASN A 838 -4.48 -12.16 53.05
C ASN A 838 -4.59 -12.82 51.64
N PRO A 839 -3.50 -13.24 50.97
CA PRO A 839 -3.61 -13.93 49.70
C PRO A 839 -4.21 -15.32 49.87
N LEU A 840 -4.92 -15.81 48.88
CA LEU A 840 -5.31 -17.23 48.82
C LEU A 840 -4.07 -18.09 48.57
N LYS A 841 -3.74 -19.00 49.46
CA LYS A 841 -2.56 -19.86 49.39
C LYS A 841 -2.91 -21.25 48.89
N LEU A 842 -2.27 -21.68 47.82
CA LEU A 842 -2.40 -23.03 47.29
C LEU A 842 -1.05 -23.76 47.32
N THR A 843 -1.09 -25.02 47.75
CA THR A 843 0.08 -25.89 47.80
C THR A 843 0.14 -26.75 46.53
N LEU A 844 1.23 -26.72 45.81
CA LEU A 844 1.48 -27.53 44.62
C LEU A 844 1.93 -28.96 44.98
N ASN A 845 1.98 -29.84 43.99
CA ASN A 845 2.38 -31.24 44.19
C ASN A 845 3.83 -31.39 44.72
N ASP A 846 4.72 -30.46 44.39
CA ASP A 846 6.10 -30.38 44.88
C ASP A 846 6.23 -29.81 46.32
N LYS A 847 5.11 -29.56 46.98
CA LYS A 847 4.96 -28.92 48.31
C LYS A 847 5.34 -27.43 48.32
N SER A 848 5.67 -26.79 47.23
CA SER A 848 5.78 -25.34 47.15
C SER A 848 4.42 -24.67 47.30
N THR A 849 4.43 -23.41 47.78
CA THR A 849 3.18 -22.64 47.96
C THR A 849 3.17 -21.45 47.04
N ILE A 850 2.06 -21.24 46.37
CA ILE A 850 1.80 -20.06 45.54
C ILE A 850 0.74 -19.17 46.19
N ASN A 851 0.78 -17.90 45.88
CA ASN A 851 -0.19 -16.93 46.30
C ASN A 851 -1.09 -16.53 45.13
N ILE A 852 -2.39 -16.59 45.35
CA ILE A 852 -3.35 -16.08 44.37
C ILE A 852 -3.96 -14.82 44.96
N GLN A 853 -4.02 -13.80 44.13
CA GLN A 853 -4.57 -12.49 44.47
C GLN A 853 -5.70 -12.09 43.53
N GLY A 854 -6.64 -11.32 44.05
CA GLY A 854 -7.79 -10.85 43.31
C GLY A 854 -8.61 -9.84 44.09
N ARG A 855 -9.61 -9.30 43.43
CA ARG A 855 -10.57 -8.37 44.00
C ARG A 855 -11.98 -8.80 43.59
N ILE A 856 -12.86 -8.97 44.56
CA ILE A 856 -14.24 -9.37 44.31
C ILE A 856 -15.11 -8.12 44.27
N ASP A 857 -15.79 -7.89 43.16
CA ASP A 857 -16.59 -6.69 42.96
C ASP A 857 -17.72 -6.57 43.97
N ARG A 858 -18.43 -7.68 44.20
CA ARG A 858 -19.55 -7.69 45.14
C ARG A 858 -19.77 -9.09 45.75
N MET A 859 -20.04 -9.10 47.02
CA MET A 859 -20.52 -10.26 47.75
C MET A 859 -21.94 -9.99 48.34
N ASP A 860 -22.87 -10.89 48.07
CA ASP A 860 -24.20 -10.89 48.64
C ASP A 860 -24.27 -11.99 49.69
N GLY A 861 -24.77 -11.66 50.89
CA GLY A 861 -24.72 -12.56 52.05
C GLY A 861 -26.10 -12.87 52.63
N ASN A 862 -26.24 -14.14 53.08
CA ASN A 862 -27.36 -14.60 53.93
C ASN A 862 -26.75 -15.38 55.12
N GLY A 863 -26.52 -14.69 56.25
CA GLY A 863 -25.85 -15.28 57.40
C GLY A 863 -24.41 -15.70 57.11
N ASN A 864 -24.15 -17.02 57.05
CA ASN A 864 -22.82 -17.56 56.76
C ASN A 864 -22.59 -17.83 55.26
N ASN A 865 -23.61 -17.78 54.44
CA ASN A 865 -23.54 -18.07 53.02
C ASN A 865 -23.29 -16.78 52.23
N ILE A 866 -22.33 -16.84 51.30
CA ILE A 866 -21.95 -15.74 50.43
C ILE A 866 -22.12 -16.14 48.97
N PHE A 867 -22.80 -15.31 48.19
CA PHE A 867 -22.84 -15.39 46.72
C PHE A 867 -21.93 -14.30 46.13
N VAL A 868 -21.02 -14.69 45.27
CA VAL A 868 -20.06 -13.78 44.63
C VAL A 868 -20.63 -13.28 43.29
N THR A 869 -20.59 -11.98 43.08
CA THR A 869 -21.03 -11.34 41.82
C THR A 869 -19.88 -10.50 41.25
N ASP A 870 -19.61 -10.70 39.98
CA ASP A 870 -18.67 -9.89 39.17
C ASP A 870 -19.40 -9.22 38.01
N TYR A 871 -19.09 -7.96 37.73
CA TYR A 871 -19.77 -7.18 36.73
C TYR A 871 -19.05 -7.29 35.39
N LYS A 872 -19.77 -7.58 34.30
CA LYS A 872 -19.26 -7.64 32.95
C LYS A 872 -20.05 -6.67 32.05
N ARG A 873 -19.36 -5.93 31.20
CA ARG A 873 -20.00 -4.93 30.32
C ARG A 873 -20.96 -5.56 29.33
N SER A 874 -20.49 -6.51 28.52
CA SER A 874 -21.24 -7.02 27.35
C SER A 874 -21.29 -8.54 27.22
N TRP A 875 -20.33 -9.27 27.80
CA TRP A 875 -20.23 -10.72 27.70
C TRP A 875 -19.68 -11.31 29.01
N ALA A 876 -20.13 -12.49 29.34
CA ALA A 876 -19.63 -13.25 30.47
C ALA A 876 -19.40 -14.71 30.10
N PRO A 877 -18.37 -15.36 30.65
CA PRO A 877 -18.13 -16.79 30.52
C PRO A 877 -19.34 -17.65 30.90
N SER A 878 -19.38 -18.84 30.35
CA SER A 878 -20.40 -19.84 30.66
C SER A 878 -19.88 -20.89 31.66
N GLY A 879 -20.77 -21.67 32.29
CA GLY A 879 -20.36 -22.81 33.12
C GLY A 879 -19.50 -23.84 32.41
N LYS A 880 -19.67 -23.99 31.08
CA LYS A 880 -18.80 -24.83 30.26
C LYS A 880 -17.37 -24.33 30.17
N ASP A 881 -17.16 -22.99 30.21
CA ASP A 881 -15.82 -22.41 30.19
C ASP A 881 -15.07 -22.70 31.49
N VAL A 882 -15.77 -22.80 32.62
CA VAL A 882 -15.21 -23.28 33.87
C VAL A 882 -14.80 -24.74 33.78
N GLU A 883 -15.61 -25.61 33.20
CA GLU A 883 -15.30 -27.03 33.02
C GLU A 883 -14.11 -27.25 32.09
N LYS A 884 -13.99 -26.42 31.07
CA LYS A 884 -12.83 -26.40 30.17
C LYS A 884 -11.59 -25.77 30.82
N GLY A 885 -11.73 -25.11 31.97
CA GLY A 885 -10.63 -24.39 32.64
C GLY A 885 -10.26 -23.07 31.96
N LEU A 886 -11.17 -22.46 31.23
CA LEU A 886 -10.98 -21.16 30.56
C LEU A 886 -11.48 -19.98 31.40
N ASP A 887 -12.41 -20.24 32.32
CA ASP A 887 -12.86 -19.29 33.36
C ASP A 887 -12.40 -19.77 34.73
N LEU A 888 -11.49 -19.05 35.35
CA LEU A 888 -10.95 -19.32 36.67
C LEU A 888 -11.33 -18.24 37.69
N GLN A 889 -11.95 -17.16 37.24
CA GLN A 889 -12.28 -16.01 38.09
C GLN A 889 -13.29 -16.41 39.17
N MET A 890 -14.41 -17.02 38.80
CA MET A 890 -15.40 -17.46 39.81
C MET A 890 -14.89 -18.56 40.73
N PRO A 891 -14.25 -19.63 40.24
CA PRO A 891 -13.59 -20.63 41.08
C PRO A 891 -12.65 -20.02 42.12
N ILE A 892 -11.75 -19.13 41.71
CA ILE A 892 -10.77 -18.47 42.59
C ILE A 892 -11.48 -17.61 43.65
N TYR A 893 -12.49 -16.85 43.24
CA TYR A 893 -13.23 -15.99 44.17
C TYR A 893 -13.99 -16.80 45.23
N MET A 894 -14.64 -17.90 44.83
CA MET A 894 -15.32 -18.78 45.75
C MET A 894 -14.34 -19.45 46.71
N LEU A 895 -13.16 -19.88 46.26
CA LEU A 895 -12.10 -20.39 47.11
C LEU A 895 -11.61 -19.34 48.13
N ALA A 896 -11.44 -18.08 47.67
CA ALA A 896 -11.03 -17.00 48.55
C ALA A 896 -12.09 -16.68 49.63
N VAL A 897 -13.38 -16.78 49.31
CA VAL A 897 -14.46 -16.62 50.27
C VAL A 897 -14.40 -17.72 51.34
N ASP A 898 -14.20 -18.98 50.93
CA ASP A 898 -14.13 -20.12 51.87
C ASP A 898 -12.87 -20.06 52.76
N GLU A 899 -11.70 -19.84 52.17
CA GLU A 899 -10.44 -20.06 52.83
C GLU A 899 -9.84 -18.79 53.47
N VAL A 900 -10.12 -17.61 52.90
CA VAL A 900 -9.54 -16.36 53.34
C VAL A 900 -10.57 -15.48 54.06
N TYR A 901 -11.75 -15.33 53.49
CA TYR A 901 -12.82 -14.54 54.12
C TYR A 901 -13.50 -15.25 55.30
N GLY A 902 -13.45 -16.59 55.31
CA GLY A 902 -13.92 -17.41 56.39
C GLY A 902 -15.45 -17.58 56.48
N LYS A 903 -16.14 -17.43 55.32
CA LYS A 903 -17.58 -17.73 55.18
C LYS A 903 -17.76 -18.76 54.07
N SER A 904 -18.95 -19.38 54.01
CA SER A 904 -19.24 -20.41 52.98
C SER A 904 -19.66 -19.80 51.67
N ALA A 905 -18.90 -20.00 50.64
CA ALA A 905 -19.30 -19.64 49.25
C ALA A 905 -20.51 -20.50 48.83
N ALA A 906 -21.63 -19.86 48.63
CA ALA A 906 -22.88 -20.51 48.20
C ALA A 906 -23.04 -20.60 46.68
N GLY A 907 -22.28 -19.79 45.97
CA GLY A 907 -22.28 -19.70 44.53
C GLY A 907 -21.53 -18.48 44.04
N GLY A 908 -21.41 -18.36 42.73
CA GLY A 908 -20.80 -17.22 42.05
C GLY A 908 -21.29 -17.09 40.63
N GLY A 909 -21.31 -15.88 40.15
CA GLY A 909 -21.75 -15.60 38.79
C GLY A 909 -21.49 -14.17 38.33
N TYR A 910 -21.88 -13.91 37.10
CA TYR A 910 -21.67 -12.66 36.43
C TYR A 910 -22.94 -11.85 36.22
N PHE A 911 -22.88 -10.55 36.37
CA PHE A 911 -23.92 -9.62 35.98
C PHE A 911 -23.53 -8.93 34.69
N VAL A 912 -24.20 -9.23 33.57
CA VAL A 912 -23.95 -8.63 32.28
C VAL A 912 -24.76 -7.36 32.11
N LEU A 913 -24.10 -6.20 32.21
CA LEU A 913 -24.75 -4.88 32.25
C LEU A 913 -25.56 -4.56 30.98
N LYS A 914 -25.02 -4.88 29.80
CA LYS A 914 -25.67 -4.61 28.51
C LYS A 914 -27.06 -5.24 28.43
N ASP A 915 -27.18 -6.46 28.87
CA ASP A 915 -28.41 -7.25 28.77
C ASP A 915 -29.26 -7.18 30.07
N GLY A 916 -28.65 -6.75 31.16
CA GLY A 916 -29.27 -6.75 32.49
C GLY A 916 -29.48 -8.16 33.08
N ASN A 917 -28.71 -9.14 32.54
CA ASN A 917 -28.90 -10.54 32.91
C ASN A 917 -27.85 -11.00 33.90
N ARG A 918 -28.26 -11.82 34.87
CA ARG A 918 -27.35 -12.56 35.74
C ARG A 918 -27.12 -13.97 35.23
N LYS A 919 -25.87 -14.40 35.16
CA LYS A 919 -25.44 -15.73 34.77
C LYS A 919 -24.66 -16.38 35.91
N SER A 920 -25.13 -17.49 36.41
CA SER A 920 -24.44 -18.24 37.46
C SER A 920 -23.42 -19.19 36.85
N SER A 921 -22.19 -19.18 37.35
CA SER A 921 -21.18 -20.18 37.04
C SER A 921 -21.33 -21.44 37.90
N PHE A 922 -21.66 -21.26 39.16
CA PHE A 922 -21.98 -22.35 40.09
C PHE A 922 -22.97 -21.86 41.17
N GLU A 923 -23.89 -22.70 41.60
CA GLU A 923 -24.84 -22.40 42.67
C GLU A 923 -25.20 -23.67 43.48
N LEU A 924 -25.22 -23.56 44.82
CA LEU A 924 -25.71 -24.64 45.67
C LEU A 924 -27.23 -24.80 45.54
N SER A 925 -27.69 -26.02 45.33
CA SER A 925 -29.11 -26.34 45.29
C SER A 925 -29.86 -25.99 46.59
N GLY A 926 -31.05 -25.40 46.45
CA GLY A 926 -31.92 -25.14 47.58
C GLY A 926 -31.77 -23.78 48.28
N LEU A 927 -30.93 -22.86 47.75
CA LEU A 927 -30.72 -21.52 48.30
C LEU A 927 -31.82 -20.49 47.95
N GLY A 928 -32.77 -20.85 47.11
CA GLY A 928 -33.85 -19.95 46.72
C GLY A 928 -33.42 -18.77 45.87
N LEU A 929 -32.24 -18.84 45.22
CA LEU A 929 -31.77 -17.89 44.24
C LEU A 929 -32.48 -18.18 42.90
N THR A 930 -33.53 -17.44 42.61
CA THR A 930 -34.26 -17.53 41.33
C THR A 930 -33.91 -16.37 40.44
N GLY A 931 -34.09 -16.52 39.16
CA GLY A 931 -33.84 -15.47 38.16
C GLY A 931 -32.47 -15.48 37.53
N PHE A 932 -31.62 -16.47 37.80
CA PHE A 932 -30.38 -16.72 37.09
C PHE A 932 -30.61 -17.62 35.87
N THR A 933 -29.90 -17.36 34.80
CA THR A 933 -29.72 -18.37 33.77
C THR A 933 -28.67 -19.34 34.27
N VAL A 934 -29.09 -20.46 34.85
CA VAL A 934 -28.17 -21.50 35.35
C VAL A 934 -27.54 -22.18 34.11
N ASN A 935 -26.28 -21.88 33.85
CA ASN A 935 -25.48 -22.73 33.00
C ASN A 935 -25.15 -24.00 33.78
N LYS A 936 -25.82 -25.09 33.48
CA LYS A 936 -25.62 -26.39 34.14
C LYS A 936 -24.14 -26.76 34.08
N THR A 937 -23.45 -26.72 35.20
CA THR A 937 -22.15 -27.37 35.39
C THR A 937 -22.42 -28.84 35.75
N ASN A 938 -21.52 -29.72 35.30
CA ASN A 938 -21.65 -31.18 35.60
C ASN A 938 -21.15 -31.56 37.00
N PHE A 939 -20.81 -30.60 37.89
CA PHE A 939 -20.34 -30.86 39.22
C PHE A 939 -21.53 -31.23 40.17
N ALA A 940 -21.41 -32.38 40.85
CA ALA A 940 -22.47 -32.87 41.70
C ALA A 940 -22.62 -32.08 43.02
N ASN A 941 -21.52 -31.45 43.49
CA ASN A 941 -21.53 -30.70 44.77
C ASN A 941 -20.38 -29.65 44.79
N LYS A 942 -20.39 -28.81 45.82
CA LYS A 942 -19.38 -27.75 46.00
C LYS A 942 -17.96 -28.30 46.15
N ASP A 943 -17.81 -29.38 46.91
CA ASP A 943 -16.48 -29.95 47.18
C ASP A 943 -15.83 -30.48 45.91
N GLU A 944 -16.61 -31.08 45.02
CA GLU A 944 -16.15 -31.52 43.71
C GLU A 944 -15.70 -30.33 42.87
N PHE A 945 -16.49 -29.27 42.81
CA PHE A 945 -16.15 -28.05 42.08
C PHE A 945 -14.88 -27.40 42.60
N MET A 946 -14.76 -27.25 43.93
CA MET A 946 -13.60 -26.65 44.59
C MET A 946 -12.31 -27.48 44.42
N ASN A 947 -12.41 -28.81 44.53
CA ASN A 947 -11.30 -29.73 44.29
C ASN A 947 -10.84 -29.74 42.84
N PHE A 948 -11.78 -29.74 41.90
CA PHE A 948 -11.48 -29.57 40.49
C PHE A 948 -10.71 -28.27 40.26
N SER A 949 -11.20 -27.14 40.78
CA SER A 949 -10.60 -25.83 40.62
C SER A 949 -9.17 -25.77 41.18
N ARG A 950 -8.95 -26.27 42.40
CA ARG A 950 -7.60 -26.37 42.99
C ARG A 950 -6.65 -27.19 42.12
N LYS A 951 -7.08 -28.35 41.67
CA LYS A 951 -6.29 -29.24 40.81
C LYS A 951 -5.92 -28.55 39.51
N LEU A 952 -6.87 -27.88 38.87
CA LEU A 952 -6.68 -27.20 37.62
C LEU A 952 -5.66 -26.03 37.71
N ILE A 953 -5.84 -25.19 38.75
CA ILE A 953 -4.91 -24.08 39.06
C ILE A 953 -3.50 -24.61 39.27
N SER A 954 -3.37 -25.67 40.13
CA SER A 954 -2.09 -26.30 40.39
C SER A 954 -1.45 -26.85 39.08
N THR A 955 -2.22 -27.49 38.22
CA THR A 955 -1.74 -28.01 36.94
C THR A 955 -1.19 -26.87 36.06
N TYR A 956 -1.90 -25.77 35.92
CA TYR A 956 -1.43 -24.65 35.10
C TYR A 956 -0.13 -24.03 35.62
N VAL A 957 -0.04 -23.82 36.92
CA VAL A 957 1.19 -23.28 37.55
C VAL A 957 2.35 -24.25 37.42
N GLU A 958 2.11 -25.52 37.60
CA GLU A 958 3.15 -26.56 37.44
C GLU A 958 3.65 -26.64 35.99
N GLU A 959 2.75 -26.56 34.99
CA GLU A 959 3.14 -26.54 33.57
C GLU A 959 3.92 -25.24 33.22
N ILE A 960 3.51 -24.09 33.75
CA ILE A 960 4.26 -22.83 33.63
C ILE A 960 5.68 -22.99 34.22
N TYR A 961 5.79 -23.63 35.41
CA TYR A 961 7.07 -23.82 36.08
C TYR A 961 7.94 -24.89 35.45
N LYS A 962 7.38 -25.82 34.71
CA LYS A 962 8.11 -26.75 33.87
C LYS A 962 8.60 -26.13 32.53
N GLY A 963 8.15 -24.92 32.24
CA GLY A 963 8.51 -24.24 30.97
C GLY A 963 7.70 -24.71 29.77
N ASN A 964 6.50 -25.23 29.98
CA ASN A 964 5.61 -25.65 28.90
C ASN A 964 4.79 -24.45 28.39
N PHE A 965 5.22 -23.90 27.25
CA PHE A 965 4.55 -22.79 26.57
C PHE A 965 4.16 -23.12 25.14
N MET A 966 3.79 -24.36 24.90
CA MET A 966 3.44 -24.84 23.57
C MET A 966 2.32 -24.01 22.94
N VAL A 967 2.43 -23.77 21.62
CA VAL A 967 1.38 -23.07 20.85
C VAL A 967 0.18 -24.02 20.70
N HIS A 968 -0.74 -23.93 21.61
CA HIS A 968 -1.92 -24.78 21.61
C HIS A 968 -3.15 -24.00 22.12
N PRO A 969 -3.84 -23.22 21.26
CA PRO A 969 -5.07 -22.56 21.66
C PRO A 969 -6.14 -23.61 21.93
N LYS A 970 -6.78 -23.54 23.08
CA LYS A 970 -7.72 -24.56 23.57
C LYS A 970 -9.01 -24.67 22.72
N GLU A 971 -9.43 -23.60 22.08
CA GLU A 971 -10.64 -23.58 21.24
C GLU A 971 -10.32 -23.17 19.81
N SER A 972 -9.95 -21.94 19.61
CA SER A 972 -9.52 -21.37 18.32
C SER A 972 -8.70 -20.11 18.57
N CYS A 973 -7.84 -19.77 17.65
CA CYS A 973 -7.18 -18.46 17.72
C CYS A 973 -8.22 -17.36 17.59
N PRO A 974 -8.16 -16.30 18.44
CA PRO A 974 -9.03 -15.14 18.28
C PRO A 974 -8.73 -14.46 16.94
N ALA A 975 -9.75 -13.90 16.28
CA ALA A 975 -9.64 -13.23 14.99
C ALA A 975 -8.61 -12.09 14.99
N PHE A 976 -8.35 -11.50 16.15
CA PHE A 976 -7.39 -10.39 16.35
C PHE A 976 -6.30 -10.79 17.35
N CYS A 977 -5.65 -11.92 17.14
CA CYS A 977 -4.52 -12.30 17.97
C CYS A 977 -3.33 -11.38 17.67
N PRO A 978 -2.77 -10.66 18.67
CA PRO A 978 -1.63 -9.75 18.44
C PRO A 978 -0.34 -10.48 18.07
N LEU A 979 -0.31 -11.80 18.17
CA LEU A 979 0.84 -12.63 17.89
C LEU A 979 0.73 -13.42 16.57
N ILE A 980 -0.26 -13.13 15.73
CA ILE A 980 -0.54 -13.90 14.52
C ILE A 980 0.66 -13.96 13.57
N ASP A 981 1.42 -12.86 13.50
CA ASP A 981 2.57 -12.75 12.61
C ASP A 981 3.82 -13.48 13.12
N ILE A 982 3.88 -13.82 14.40
CA ILE A 982 5.07 -14.43 15.02
C ILE A 982 4.86 -15.86 15.52
N CYS A 983 3.63 -16.27 15.83
CA CYS A 983 3.39 -17.60 16.42
C CYS A 983 3.35 -18.73 15.39
N ARG A 984 3.25 -18.46 14.09
CA ARG A 984 3.19 -19.42 12.97
C ARG A 984 2.09 -20.48 13.08
N PHE A 985 1.18 -20.37 14.03
CA PHE A 985 0.03 -21.25 14.17
C PHE A 985 -1.06 -20.84 13.16
N CYS A 986 -1.10 -21.49 12.01
CA CYS A 986 -1.98 -21.12 10.89
C CYS A 986 -3.46 -21.49 11.06
N GLY A 987 -3.94 -21.75 12.27
CA GLY A 987 -5.38 -22.08 12.49
C GLY A 987 -5.92 -23.28 11.72
N LYS A 988 -5.07 -24.10 11.10
CA LYS A 988 -5.50 -25.33 10.46
C LYS A 988 -6.00 -26.27 11.55
N LYS A 989 -7.29 -26.58 11.51
CA LYS A 989 -7.86 -27.71 12.26
C LYS A 989 -7.00 -28.93 11.99
N ALA A 990 -6.68 -29.72 12.99
CA ALA A 990 -6.03 -31.00 12.77
C ALA A 990 -6.88 -31.78 11.75
N GLU A 991 -6.25 -32.28 10.70
CA GLU A 991 -6.89 -33.21 9.77
C GLU A 991 -7.30 -34.44 10.62
N GLY A 992 -8.56 -34.53 10.97
CA GLY A 992 -9.09 -35.61 11.79
C GLY A 992 -10.37 -35.33 12.58
N GLU A 993 -10.71 -34.08 12.82
CA GLU A 993 -12.03 -33.72 13.34
C GLU A 993 -13.00 -33.44 12.18
N GLN A 994 -13.56 -34.55 11.67
CA GLN A 994 -14.77 -34.48 10.86
C GLN A 994 -15.91 -33.98 11.74
N ASP A 995 -16.68 -33.03 11.21
CA ASP A 995 -17.93 -32.56 11.81
C ASP A 995 -18.83 -33.72 12.18
N GLU A 996 -19.08 -33.95 13.51
CA GLU A 996 -20.30 -34.57 14.03
C GLU A 996 -21.32 -33.49 14.40
#